data_c716ebc58092fe0123ce641a80b8cf0b
#
_entry.id   c716ebc58092fe0123ce641a80b8cf0b
#
_cell.length_a   1.000
_cell.length_b   1.000
_cell.length_c   1.000
_cell.angle_alpha   90.00
_cell.angle_beta   90.00
_cell.angle_gamma   90.00
#
_symmetry.space_group_name_H-M   'P 1'
#
loop_
_entity.id
_entity.type
_entity.pdbx_description
1 polymer ?
#
loop_
_entity_poly.entity_id
_entity_poly.type
_entity_poly.pdbx_seq_one_letter_code
_entity_poly.pdbx_strand_id
1 'polypeptide(L)'
;MNSADIAAKYQKTYFMPPEVTYDWVKKDSITKPPIWCSVDLRDGNQALIDPMSLEDKLEFFKLLVKIGFKEIEVGFPASSDTEYNFIRALIERDMIPNDVTIQVLTQAREHIIRKTFEAVKGAPHAVIHLYNSTSVEQREQVFKKDKESIKKLAVDGARMLKNLAEETEGNFTFEYSPESFSQTEVDYALEVCNAVLEVWKPTADRKAIINLPTTVQVAMPHVFACQVEYMHKHLKYRDNVVLSVHPHNDRGCGISDAEFGVLAGADRVEGTLFGNGERTGNVDLVTVALNMMCHGVYSGLDFSHIMEIREAYENFTGMKVHERVPYAGDLVFTAFSGSHQDAISKGMAWQKEGRTGKRWDIPYLPIDPADVGREYESDVIRINSVSGKGGVAFVLKQQFGFSLPAAMKEEVGYLVKGISDRRHQELLPKEIYAIFEENYIYPRSIFNIPECHFKQENGIQAEVTIEQGGASRAITTMGNGRLDAVSNAIKTYFGITYELSVYEEHAISRGSNSKAATYVGIVHDGKFYWGVGVDEDIIKSSIAALVSAVNKLAAEQHITSGREERIVEIISFIQKNYVDVTLDMLVDTFHLSKPYLSKYIKEKAGMTFQEVVREERMKKARMLLKETNQTVETIAANVGYENVEHFNRLFKKAYDMTPVQYRKQSAE
;
A
#
# COMPACT_ATOMS: atom_id res chain seq x y z
N MET A 1 -14.43 -18.68 28.79
CA MET A 1 -13.96 -17.47 29.51
C MET A 1 -14.51 -16.28 28.74
N ASN A 2 -15.31 -15.41 29.38
CA ASN A 2 -15.82 -14.25 28.67
C ASN A 2 -14.74 -13.13 28.61
N SER A 3 -14.93 -12.11 27.80
CA SER A 3 -13.93 -11.04 27.62
C SER A 3 -13.69 -10.21 28.89
N ALA A 4 -14.69 -10.10 29.77
CA ALA A 4 -14.56 -9.43 31.07
C ALA A 4 -13.64 -10.21 32.04
N ASP A 5 -13.76 -11.53 32.08
CA ASP A 5 -12.88 -12.38 32.89
C ASP A 5 -11.44 -12.33 32.37
N ILE A 6 -11.26 -12.19 31.04
CA ILE A 6 -9.92 -12.03 30.46
C ILE A 6 -9.31 -10.71 30.92
N ALA A 7 -10.05 -9.60 30.82
CA ALA A 7 -9.58 -8.29 31.22
C ALA A 7 -9.19 -8.17 32.70
N ALA A 8 -9.89 -8.88 33.58
CA ALA A 8 -9.67 -8.86 35.04
C ALA A 8 -8.27 -9.32 35.47
N LYS A 9 -7.55 -10.09 34.65
CA LYS A 9 -6.17 -10.52 34.94
C LYS A 9 -5.07 -9.48 34.59
N TYR A 10 -5.43 -8.39 33.91
CA TYR A 10 -4.47 -7.36 33.55
C TYR A 10 -4.57 -6.17 34.50
N GLN A 11 -3.41 -5.73 35.01
CA GLN A 11 -3.29 -4.60 35.93
C GLN A 11 -2.28 -3.59 35.39
N LYS A 12 -2.26 -2.38 35.96
CA LYS A 12 -1.24 -1.39 35.69
C LYS A 12 0.10 -1.89 36.23
N THR A 13 1.13 -1.88 35.38
CA THR A 13 2.50 -2.24 35.74
C THR A 13 3.46 -1.05 35.63
N TYR A 14 2.91 0.17 35.48
CA TYR A 14 3.67 1.41 35.36
C TYR A 14 3.35 2.38 36.49
N PHE A 15 4.25 3.33 36.72
CA PHE A 15 4.17 4.29 37.80
C PHE A 15 4.14 5.73 37.26
N MET A 16 3.23 6.55 37.82
CA MET A 16 3.32 8.00 37.65
C MET A 16 4.45 8.53 38.52
N PRO A 17 5.17 9.57 38.07
CA PRO A 17 6.17 10.22 38.92
C PRO A 17 5.49 10.82 40.17
N PRO A 18 6.24 10.98 41.28
CA PRO A 18 5.72 11.57 42.51
C PRO A 18 5.19 12.99 42.32
N GLU A 19 5.80 13.74 41.42
CA GLU A 19 5.41 15.10 41.04
C GLU A 19 5.22 15.19 39.51
N VAL A 20 4.15 15.83 39.08
CA VAL A 20 3.83 16.04 37.66
C VAL A 20 3.60 17.53 37.42
N THR A 21 4.36 18.13 36.50
CA THR A 21 4.32 19.56 36.21
C THR A 21 3.69 19.92 34.90
N TYR A 22 3.62 18.96 33.94
CA TYR A 22 3.03 19.13 32.62
C TYR A 22 3.60 20.29 31.81
N ASP A 23 4.87 20.67 32.00
CA ASP A 23 5.47 21.76 31.23
C ASP A 23 5.66 21.40 29.76
N TRP A 24 5.84 20.13 29.45
CA TRP A 24 5.94 19.62 28.08
C TRP A 24 4.66 19.89 27.27
N VAL A 25 3.47 19.88 27.87
CA VAL A 25 2.18 20.18 27.23
C VAL A 25 2.08 21.62 26.74
N LYS A 26 2.86 22.55 27.32
CA LYS A 26 2.88 23.98 26.94
C LYS A 26 3.63 24.21 25.64
N LYS A 27 4.39 23.22 25.16
CA LYS A 27 5.13 23.29 23.90
C LYS A 27 4.24 22.71 22.79
N ASP A 28 4.04 23.48 21.74
CA ASP A 28 3.19 23.09 20.60
C ASP A 28 3.93 22.26 19.56
N SER A 29 5.28 22.30 19.55
CA SER A 29 6.12 21.58 18.60
C SER A 29 7.53 21.35 19.11
N ILE A 30 8.24 20.41 18.49
CA ILE A 30 9.68 20.25 18.63
C ILE A 30 10.34 21.32 17.75
N THR A 31 11.25 22.12 18.31
CA THR A 31 11.86 23.27 17.62
C THR A 31 13.29 23.00 17.14
N LYS A 32 13.92 21.92 17.59
CA LYS A 32 15.26 21.48 17.18
C LYS A 32 15.34 19.95 17.20
N PRO A 33 16.14 19.34 16.31
CA PRO A 33 16.29 17.90 16.31
C PRO A 33 16.99 17.39 17.58
N PRO A 34 16.65 16.17 18.04
CA PRO A 34 17.45 15.48 19.04
C PRO A 34 18.75 14.94 18.42
N ILE A 35 19.65 14.43 19.26
CA ILE A 35 20.72 13.55 18.82
C ILE A 35 20.09 12.21 18.43
N TRP A 36 20.42 11.70 17.26
CA TRP A 36 19.91 10.43 16.76
C TRP A 36 20.92 9.31 16.98
N CYS A 37 20.50 8.23 17.61
CA CYS A 37 21.27 6.99 17.69
C CYS A 37 20.55 5.85 16.98
N SER A 38 21.13 5.31 15.92
CA SER A 38 20.64 4.08 15.31
C SER A 38 21.06 2.89 16.16
N VAL A 39 20.10 2.03 16.50
CA VAL A 39 20.34 0.74 17.15
C VAL A 39 20.07 -0.44 16.21
N ASP A 40 20.00 -0.19 14.89
CA ASP A 40 19.73 -1.20 13.86
C ASP A 40 20.69 -2.39 13.92
N LEU A 41 22.00 -2.10 14.11
CA LEU A 41 23.07 -3.09 14.09
C LEU A 41 23.21 -3.88 15.40
N ARG A 42 22.54 -3.46 16.48
CA ARG A 42 22.50 -4.20 17.75
C ARG A 42 21.09 -4.71 18.01
N ASP A 43 20.14 -3.86 18.42
CA ASP A 43 18.79 -4.25 18.83
C ASP A 43 17.95 -4.73 17.65
N GLY A 44 18.07 -4.05 16.52
CA GLY A 44 17.46 -4.46 15.26
C GLY A 44 17.99 -5.81 14.77
N ASN A 45 19.33 -6.00 14.74
CA ASN A 45 19.94 -7.25 14.31
C ASN A 45 19.64 -8.41 15.27
N GLN A 46 19.60 -8.15 16.57
CA GLN A 46 19.31 -9.17 17.58
C GLN A 46 17.91 -9.78 17.39
N ALA A 47 16.98 -9.01 16.86
CA ALA A 47 15.58 -9.42 16.66
C ALA A 47 15.33 -10.16 15.34
N LEU A 48 16.32 -10.28 14.47
CA LEU A 48 16.18 -10.98 13.20
C LEU A 48 16.20 -12.50 13.40
N ILE A 49 15.38 -13.22 12.63
CA ILE A 49 15.39 -14.69 12.59
C ILE A 49 16.76 -15.18 12.11
N ASP A 50 17.26 -14.58 11.04
CA ASP A 50 18.58 -14.78 10.49
C ASP A 50 19.40 -13.50 10.68
N PRO A 51 20.25 -13.39 11.71
CA PRO A 51 21.10 -12.22 11.95
C PRO A 51 21.98 -11.90 10.75
N MET A 52 22.21 -10.61 10.52
CA MET A 52 23.05 -10.13 9.40
C MET A 52 24.45 -10.72 9.44
N SER A 53 24.98 -11.03 8.26
CA SER A 53 26.38 -11.41 8.10
C SER A 53 27.33 -10.24 8.43
N LEU A 54 28.62 -10.52 8.60
CA LEU A 54 29.64 -9.48 8.81
C LEU A 54 29.59 -8.43 7.68
N GLU A 55 29.53 -8.89 6.43
CA GLU A 55 29.56 -7.98 5.28
C GLU A 55 28.26 -7.16 5.18
N ASP A 56 27.10 -7.73 5.47
CA ASP A 56 25.84 -6.99 5.50
C ASP A 56 25.86 -5.90 6.59
N LYS A 57 26.39 -6.21 7.78
CA LYS A 57 26.57 -5.23 8.87
C LYS A 57 27.49 -4.08 8.46
N LEU A 58 28.59 -4.37 7.75
CA LEU A 58 29.52 -3.36 7.26
C LEU A 58 28.87 -2.43 6.22
N GLU A 59 28.11 -2.98 5.29
CA GLU A 59 27.39 -2.19 4.28
C GLU A 59 26.23 -1.39 4.93
N PHE A 60 25.52 -1.98 5.88
CA PHE A 60 24.47 -1.27 6.61
C PHE A 60 25.05 -0.12 7.45
N PHE A 61 26.21 -0.30 8.09
CA PHE A 61 26.91 0.78 8.78
C PHE A 61 27.21 1.97 7.84
N LYS A 62 27.71 1.69 6.62
CA LYS A 62 27.94 2.72 5.60
C LYS A 62 26.65 3.46 5.23
N LEU A 63 25.55 2.73 5.08
CA LEU A 63 24.24 3.31 4.79
C LEU A 63 23.81 4.27 5.93
N LEU A 64 23.91 3.84 7.18
CA LEU A 64 23.57 4.69 8.34
C LEU A 64 24.40 5.97 8.39
N VAL A 65 25.72 5.86 8.13
CA VAL A 65 26.61 7.03 8.02
C VAL A 65 26.20 7.93 6.85
N LYS A 66 25.85 7.36 5.68
CA LYS A 66 25.37 8.11 4.51
C LYS A 66 24.06 8.86 4.79
N ILE A 67 23.13 8.27 5.53
CA ILE A 67 21.88 8.92 5.96
C ILE A 67 22.17 10.12 6.87
N GLY A 68 23.27 10.09 7.63
CA GLY A 68 23.68 11.20 8.49
C GLY A 68 23.70 10.88 9.98
N PHE A 69 23.52 9.62 10.38
CA PHE A 69 23.66 9.24 11.78
C PHE A 69 25.07 9.52 12.29
N LYS A 70 25.14 10.14 13.48
CA LYS A 70 26.40 10.47 14.18
C LYS A 70 26.65 9.58 15.38
N GLU A 71 25.63 8.87 15.85
CA GLU A 71 25.76 7.84 16.87
C GLU A 71 25.10 6.55 16.37
N ILE A 72 25.84 5.43 16.44
CA ILE A 72 25.39 4.13 15.92
C ILE A 72 25.77 3.05 16.92
N GLU A 73 24.79 2.35 17.49
CA GLU A 73 25.04 1.20 18.34
C GLU A 73 25.34 -0.04 17.48
N VAL A 74 26.60 -0.44 17.46
CA VAL A 74 27.13 -1.41 16.53
C VAL A 74 27.09 -2.86 17.04
N GLY A 75 26.83 -3.09 18.31
CA GLY A 75 26.68 -4.45 18.81
C GLY A 75 26.95 -4.65 20.30
N PHE A 76 26.96 -5.93 20.69
CA PHE A 76 27.36 -6.39 22.02
C PHE A 76 28.57 -7.30 21.89
N PRO A 77 29.80 -6.79 21.96
CA PRO A 77 31.01 -7.50 21.59
C PRO A 77 31.30 -8.75 22.41
N ALA A 78 30.76 -8.84 23.64
CA ALA A 78 30.93 -10.02 24.47
C ALA A 78 29.88 -11.13 24.24
N SER A 79 28.90 -10.91 23.38
CA SER A 79 27.85 -11.89 23.09
C SER A 79 28.28 -12.99 22.12
N SER A 80 29.12 -12.66 21.12
CA SER A 80 29.60 -13.61 20.14
C SER A 80 30.87 -13.12 19.42
N ASP A 81 31.58 -14.05 18.78
CA ASP A 81 32.75 -13.73 17.95
C ASP A 81 32.36 -12.88 16.73
N THR A 82 31.17 -13.07 16.17
CA THR A 82 30.66 -12.27 15.04
C THR A 82 30.53 -10.80 15.45
N GLU A 83 29.93 -10.53 16.60
CA GLU A 83 29.79 -9.16 17.12
C GLU A 83 31.14 -8.52 17.41
N TYR A 84 32.04 -9.27 18.03
CA TYR A 84 33.41 -8.81 18.29
C TYR A 84 34.18 -8.49 16.99
N ASN A 85 34.15 -9.41 16.04
CA ASN A 85 34.88 -9.28 14.76
C ASN A 85 34.32 -8.14 13.92
N PHE A 86 32.99 -7.89 13.96
CA PHE A 86 32.38 -6.75 13.26
C PHE A 86 32.91 -5.43 13.79
N ILE A 87 32.94 -5.23 15.11
CA ILE A 87 33.47 -4.01 15.72
C ILE A 87 34.95 -3.83 15.39
N ARG A 88 35.74 -4.91 15.49
CA ARG A 88 37.14 -4.87 15.08
C ARG A 88 37.33 -4.52 13.60
N ALA A 89 36.49 -5.08 12.72
CA ALA A 89 36.57 -4.79 11.28
C ALA A 89 36.25 -3.30 10.99
N LEU A 90 35.26 -2.69 11.67
CA LEU A 90 35.00 -1.25 11.55
C LEU A 90 36.23 -0.40 11.88
N ILE A 91 36.95 -0.75 12.95
CA ILE A 91 38.11 -0.02 13.44
C ILE A 91 39.34 -0.30 12.57
N GLU A 92 39.65 -1.56 12.30
CA GLU A 92 40.87 -1.99 11.59
C GLU A 92 40.85 -1.66 10.09
N ARG A 93 39.64 -1.54 9.50
CA ARG A 93 39.44 -1.10 8.11
C ARG A 93 39.23 0.41 7.99
N ASP A 94 39.39 1.17 9.07
CA ASP A 94 39.21 2.66 9.11
C ASP A 94 37.87 3.11 8.54
N MET A 95 36.76 2.42 8.94
CA MET A 95 35.44 2.66 8.40
C MET A 95 34.62 3.70 9.20
N ILE A 96 35.11 4.10 10.39
CA ILE A 96 34.41 5.02 11.30
C ILE A 96 34.86 6.45 11.00
N PRO A 97 33.99 7.33 10.44
CA PRO A 97 34.34 8.73 10.26
C PRO A 97 34.64 9.41 11.59
N ASN A 98 35.49 10.44 11.58
CA ASN A 98 35.90 11.16 12.80
C ASN A 98 34.74 11.86 13.54
N ASP A 99 33.65 12.12 12.85
CA ASP A 99 32.43 12.76 13.40
C ASP A 99 31.33 11.75 13.74
N VAL A 100 31.64 10.45 13.68
CA VAL A 100 30.73 9.36 14.05
C VAL A 100 31.25 8.67 15.31
N THR A 101 30.36 8.48 16.26
CA THR A 101 30.61 7.75 17.50
C THR A 101 29.96 6.38 17.41
N ILE A 102 30.70 5.32 17.66
CA ILE A 102 30.14 3.98 17.82
C ILE A 102 29.70 3.76 19.26
N GLN A 103 28.59 3.06 19.45
CA GLN A 103 28.12 2.63 20.77
C GLN A 103 28.16 1.11 20.87
N VAL A 104 28.52 0.60 22.04
CA VAL A 104 28.58 -0.83 22.31
C VAL A 104 27.93 -1.17 23.63
N LEU A 105 27.09 -2.22 23.63
CA LEU A 105 26.38 -2.67 24.83
C LEU A 105 27.30 -3.52 25.73
N THR A 106 27.15 -3.37 27.05
CA THR A 106 27.83 -4.21 28.03
C THR A 106 26.99 -4.44 29.28
N GLN A 107 27.22 -5.53 29.97
CA GLN A 107 26.58 -5.86 31.25
C GLN A 107 27.55 -5.59 32.41
N ALA A 108 27.00 -5.37 33.62
CA ALA A 108 27.77 -5.13 34.84
C ALA A 108 28.51 -6.38 35.35
N ARG A 109 29.40 -6.96 34.54
CA ARG A 109 30.27 -8.12 34.83
C ARG A 109 31.68 -7.84 34.33
N GLU A 110 32.66 -7.99 35.17
CA GLU A 110 34.04 -7.58 34.88
C GLU A 110 34.59 -8.17 33.57
N HIS A 111 34.45 -9.48 33.35
CA HIS A 111 34.95 -10.13 32.13
C HIS A 111 34.25 -9.65 30.85
N ILE A 112 32.94 -9.29 30.94
CA ILE A 112 32.17 -8.73 29.84
C ILE A 112 32.65 -7.32 29.52
N ILE A 113 32.81 -6.49 30.55
CA ILE A 113 33.30 -5.10 30.41
C ILE A 113 34.70 -5.09 29.81
N ARG A 114 35.62 -5.95 30.31
CA ARG A 114 37.00 -6.06 29.76
C ARG A 114 36.97 -6.42 28.28
N LYS A 115 36.16 -7.39 27.88
CA LYS A 115 35.98 -7.78 26.47
C LYS A 115 35.44 -6.63 25.62
N THR A 116 34.56 -5.82 26.18
CA THR A 116 34.01 -4.63 25.51
C THR A 116 35.10 -3.60 25.25
N PHE A 117 35.95 -3.25 26.25
CA PHE A 117 37.04 -2.33 26.04
C PHE A 117 38.12 -2.84 25.08
N GLU A 118 38.36 -4.18 25.10
CA GLU A 118 39.24 -4.83 24.10
C GLU A 118 38.71 -4.63 22.68
N ALA A 119 37.39 -4.81 22.48
CA ALA A 119 36.75 -4.70 21.17
C ALA A 119 36.81 -3.28 20.59
N VAL A 120 36.67 -2.24 21.41
CA VAL A 120 36.64 -0.83 20.95
C VAL A 120 38.00 -0.16 20.94
N LYS A 121 39.08 -0.86 21.31
CA LYS A 121 40.43 -0.30 21.31
C LYS A 121 40.82 0.23 19.94
N GLY A 122 41.18 1.50 19.86
CA GLY A 122 41.54 2.21 18.63
C GLY A 122 40.37 2.85 17.90
N ALA A 123 39.16 2.79 18.43
CA ALA A 123 38.04 3.58 17.91
C ALA A 123 38.28 5.08 18.13
N PRO A 124 37.92 5.97 17.17
CA PRO A 124 38.05 7.43 17.34
C PRO A 124 37.25 7.93 18.55
N HIS A 125 36.03 7.45 18.74
CA HIS A 125 35.17 7.71 19.89
C HIS A 125 34.20 6.54 20.08
N ALA A 126 34.02 6.10 21.34
CA ALA A 126 33.11 5.01 21.67
C ALA A 126 32.24 5.34 22.91
N VAL A 127 30.95 5.08 22.81
CA VAL A 127 30.03 5.03 23.96
C VAL A 127 30.01 3.60 24.48
N ILE A 128 30.30 3.46 25.79
CA ILE A 128 30.18 2.18 26.49
C ILE A 128 28.84 2.17 27.24
N HIS A 129 27.88 1.42 26.72
CA HIS A 129 26.50 1.38 27.19
C HIS A 129 26.30 0.28 28.23
N LEU A 130 26.24 0.67 29.48
CA LEU A 130 25.99 -0.20 30.63
C LEU A 130 24.49 -0.28 30.90
N TYR A 131 23.96 -1.49 31.14
CA TYR A 131 22.59 -1.66 31.57
C TYR A 131 22.43 -2.73 32.64
N ASN A 132 21.37 -2.61 33.40
CA ASN A 132 20.78 -3.69 34.21
C ASN A 132 19.28 -3.39 34.46
N SER A 133 18.47 -4.44 34.58
CA SER A 133 17.03 -4.29 34.78
C SER A 133 16.71 -3.79 36.19
N THR A 134 15.73 -2.88 36.27
CA THR A 134 15.34 -2.20 37.53
C THR A 134 13.86 -2.36 37.87
N SER A 135 13.03 -2.93 36.99
CA SER A 135 11.59 -3.07 37.20
C SER A 135 11.22 -3.99 38.35
N VAL A 136 9.98 -3.87 38.85
CA VAL A 136 9.44 -4.68 39.94
C VAL A 136 9.52 -6.16 39.59
N GLU A 137 9.03 -6.53 38.41
CA GLU A 137 8.99 -7.92 37.95
C GLU A 137 10.40 -8.53 37.85
N GLN A 138 11.35 -7.76 37.33
CA GLN A 138 12.74 -8.22 37.20
C GLN A 138 13.38 -8.41 38.57
N ARG A 139 13.18 -7.47 39.49
CA ARG A 139 13.73 -7.57 40.84
C ARG A 139 13.16 -8.78 41.61
N GLU A 140 11.84 -8.99 41.54
CA GLU A 140 11.13 -10.01 42.32
C GLU A 140 11.21 -11.41 41.72
N GLN A 141 10.99 -11.52 40.40
CA GLN A 141 10.83 -12.82 39.73
C GLN A 141 12.16 -13.37 39.20
N VAL A 142 13.02 -12.49 38.62
CA VAL A 142 14.23 -12.91 37.94
C VAL A 142 15.45 -12.84 38.83
N PHE A 143 15.78 -11.66 39.37
CA PHE A 143 16.96 -11.48 40.19
C PHE A 143 16.74 -11.95 41.65
N LYS A 144 15.50 -11.89 42.14
CA LYS A 144 15.16 -12.14 43.54
C LYS A 144 16.00 -11.30 44.49
N LYS A 145 16.10 -10.00 44.17
CA LYS A 145 16.94 -9.01 44.88
C LYS A 145 16.12 -7.77 45.22
N ASP A 146 16.45 -7.15 46.35
CA ASP A 146 15.89 -5.89 46.77
C ASP A 146 16.45 -4.70 45.95
N LYS A 147 15.86 -3.52 46.12
CA LYS A 147 16.25 -2.28 45.48
C LYS A 147 17.71 -1.91 45.68
N GLU A 148 18.20 -2.05 46.93
CA GLU A 148 19.59 -1.73 47.26
C GLU A 148 20.58 -2.64 46.54
N SER A 149 20.29 -3.92 46.47
CA SER A 149 21.13 -4.89 45.75
C SER A 149 21.18 -4.61 44.24
N ILE A 150 20.06 -4.22 43.61
CA ILE A 150 19.98 -3.88 42.19
C ILE A 150 20.72 -2.54 41.93
N LYS A 151 20.50 -1.53 42.77
CA LYS A 151 21.28 -0.26 42.69
C LYS A 151 22.79 -0.50 42.82
N LYS A 152 23.18 -1.41 43.74
CA LYS A 152 24.59 -1.79 43.89
C LYS A 152 25.18 -2.39 42.61
N LEU A 153 24.43 -3.23 41.87
CA LEU A 153 24.89 -3.77 40.56
C LEU A 153 25.22 -2.65 39.57
N ALA A 154 24.34 -1.65 39.46
CA ALA A 154 24.53 -0.50 38.58
C ALA A 154 25.80 0.31 38.99
N VAL A 155 25.94 0.61 40.27
CA VAL A 155 27.08 1.36 40.83
C VAL A 155 28.40 0.62 40.67
N ASP A 156 28.41 -0.69 40.94
CA ASP A 156 29.64 -1.51 40.79
C ASP A 156 30.02 -1.59 39.28
N GLY A 157 29.08 -1.77 38.39
CA GLY A 157 29.29 -1.72 36.92
C GLY A 157 29.84 -0.37 36.48
N ALA A 158 29.23 0.73 36.91
CA ALA A 158 29.69 2.09 36.62
C ALA A 158 31.15 2.36 37.10
N ARG A 159 31.49 1.83 38.27
CA ARG A 159 32.86 1.93 38.83
C ARG A 159 33.84 1.11 37.99
N MET A 160 33.48 -0.08 37.56
CA MET A 160 34.30 -0.93 36.66
C MET A 160 34.57 -0.21 35.34
N LEU A 161 33.53 0.37 34.71
CA LEU A 161 33.68 1.14 33.47
C LEU A 161 34.69 2.26 33.63
N LYS A 162 34.52 3.08 34.71
CA LYS A 162 35.39 4.20 34.98
C LYS A 162 36.84 3.76 35.14
N ASN A 163 37.10 2.73 35.96
CA ASN A 163 38.44 2.23 36.21
C ASN A 163 39.11 1.71 34.92
N LEU A 164 38.37 0.92 34.12
CA LEU A 164 38.92 0.39 32.88
C LEU A 164 39.15 1.46 31.81
N ALA A 165 38.34 2.49 31.77
CA ALA A 165 38.56 3.63 30.87
C ALA A 165 39.80 4.43 31.25
N GLU A 166 40.16 4.50 32.55
CA GLU A 166 41.40 5.10 33.04
C GLU A 166 42.62 4.24 32.69
N GLU A 167 42.48 2.93 32.57
CA GLU A 167 43.52 1.95 32.19
C GLU A 167 43.70 1.79 30.68
N THR A 168 42.69 2.21 29.88
CA THR A 168 42.64 1.96 28.42
C THR A 168 42.78 3.27 27.66
N GLU A 169 43.71 3.31 26.69
CA GLU A 169 43.84 4.45 25.80
C GLU A 169 42.63 4.55 24.88
N GLY A 170 41.98 5.70 24.82
CA GLY A 170 40.82 5.92 23.96
C GLY A 170 39.98 7.11 24.44
N ASN A 171 38.98 7.46 23.60
CA ASN A 171 38.00 8.50 23.92
C ASN A 171 36.65 7.81 24.21
N PHE A 172 36.26 7.77 25.48
CA PHE A 172 35.08 7.03 25.92
C PHE A 172 34.06 7.95 26.58
N THR A 173 32.80 7.76 26.17
CA THR A 173 31.59 8.27 26.84
C THR A 173 30.88 7.11 27.50
N PHE A 174 30.25 7.34 28.64
CA PHE A 174 29.49 6.31 29.34
C PHE A 174 28.00 6.55 29.21
N GLU A 175 27.25 5.47 28.92
CA GLU A 175 25.81 5.45 28.95
C GLU A 175 25.31 4.44 29.99
N TYR A 176 24.22 4.79 30.68
CA TYR A 176 23.52 3.88 31.58
C TYR A 176 22.05 3.84 31.28
N SER A 177 21.51 2.60 31.13
CA SER A 177 20.08 2.32 31.01
C SER A 177 19.56 1.56 32.22
N PRO A 178 18.62 2.12 33.00
CA PRO A 178 17.79 1.34 33.91
C PRO A 178 16.76 0.54 33.07
N GLU A 179 17.17 -0.65 32.61
CA GLU A 179 16.34 -1.47 31.73
C GLU A 179 14.97 -1.71 32.35
N SER A 180 13.92 -1.76 31.53
CA SER A 180 12.51 -1.77 31.95
C SER A 180 12.10 -0.54 32.75
N PHE A 181 12.63 0.65 32.37
CA PHE A 181 12.30 1.93 33.01
C PHE A 181 10.78 2.17 33.07
N SER A 182 10.05 1.84 32.02
CA SER A 182 8.59 1.99 31.95
C SER A 182 7.81 1.23 33.04
N GLN A 183 8.41 0.20 33.65
CA GLN A 183 7.85 -0.63 34.71
C GLN A 183 8.63 -0.49 36.04
N THR A 184 9.46 0.53 36.14
CA THR A 184 10.22 0.87 37.34
C THR A 184 9.59 2.07 38.04
N GLU A 185 9.55 2.08 39.35
CA GLU A 185 9.16 3.25 40.13
C GLU A 185 10.09 4.42 39.78
N VAL A 186 9.54 5.56 39.39
CA VAL A 186 10.30 6.65 38.76
C VAL A 186 11.31 7.28 39.74
N ASP A 187 10.93 7.41 41.01
CA ASP A 187 11.81 7.86 42.10
C ASP A 187 12.99 6.91 42.33
N TYR A 188 12.72 5.59 42.23
CA TYR A 188 13.78 4.59 42.35
C TYR A 188 14.69 4.58 41.11
N ALA A 189 14.14 4.71 39.90
CA ALA A 189 14.96 4.84 38.69
C ALA A 189 15.88 6.08 38.79
N LEU A 190 15.35 7.21 39.25
CA LEU A 190 16.10 8.42 39.51
C LEU A 190 17.22 8.20 40.54
N GLU A 191 16.93 7.49 41.64
CA GLU A 191 17.91 7.15 42.66
C GLU A 191 19.08 6.34 42.09
N VAL A 192 18.78 5.30 41.29
CA VAL A 192 19.79 4.45 40.64
C VAL A 192 20.64 5.27 39.66
N CYS A 193 20.00 6.05 38.76
CA CYS A 193 20.71 6.90 37.80
C CYS A 193 21.62 7.92 38.50
N ASN A 194 21.12 8.58 39.53
CA ASN A 194 21.93 9.53 40.31
C ASN A 194 23.09 8.85 41.04
N ALA A 195 22.92 7.60 41.52
CA ALA A 195 24.01 6.84 42.12
C ALA A 195 25.12 6.49 41.08
N VAL A 196 24.75 6.16 39.86
CA VAL A 196 25.69 5.95 38.75
C VAL A 196 26.42 7.25 38.39
N LEU A 197 25.66 8.35 38.25
CA LEU A 197 26.22 9.68 37.95
C LEU A 197 27.21 10.19 39.03
N GLU A 198 26.99 9.84 40.29
CA GLU A 198 27.91 10.14 41.37
C GLU A 198 29.27 9.39 41.24
N VAL A 199 29.29 8.23 40.60
CA VAL A 199 30.52 7.51 40.27
C VAL A 199 31.24 8.19 39.12
N TRP A 200 30.54 8.54 38.05
CA TRP A 200 31.12 9.07 36.82
C TRP A 200 31.49 10.55 36.93
N LYS A 201 30.67 11.35 37.63
CA LYS A 201 30.81 12.79 37.80
C LYS A 201 31.03 13.52 36.47
N PRO A 202 30.00 13.48 35.57
CA PRO A 202 30.14 14.07 34.25
C PRO A 202 30.44 15.59 34.33
N THR A 203 31.20 16.07 33.37
CA THR A 203 31.57 17.48 33.19
C THR A 203 31.16 17.96 31.80
N ALA A 204 31.27 19.25 31.52
CA ALA A 204 30.96 19.82 30.22
C ALA A 204 31.76 19.16 29.06
N ASP A 205 33.05 18.84 29.35
CA ASP A 205 33.95 18.22 28.37
C ASP A 205 33.81 16.70 28.30
N ARG A 206 33.17 16.07 29.29
CA ARG A 206 32.96 14.62 29.38
C ARG A 206 31.56 14.35 29.92
N LYS A 207 30.61 14.47 29.05
CA LYS A 207 29.20 14.18 29.35
C LYS A 207 28.97 12.69 29.57
N ALA A 208 27.92 12.36 30.30
CA ALA A 208 27.37 11.01 30.39
C ALA A 208 25.98 10.95 29.74
N ILE A 209 25.53 9.77 29.35
CA ILE A 209 24.20 9.52 28.80
C ILE A 209 23.40 8.71 29.83
N ILE A 210 22.20 9.17 30.13
CA ILE A 210 21.16 8.42 30.83
C ILE A 210 20.06 8.11 29.83
N ASN A 211 19.86 6.84 29.54
CA ASN A 211 18.89 6.40 28.56
C ASN A 211 17.69 5.75 29.27
N LEU A 212 16.47 6.11 28.86
CA LEU A 212 15.21 5.70 29.48
C LEU A 212 14.45 4.77 28.51
N PRO A 213 14.67 3.44 28.59
CA PRO A 213 14.02 2.53 27.66
C PRO A 213 12.60 2.20 28.08
N THR A 214 11.63 2.35 27.17
CA THR A 214 10.36 1.64 27.30
C THR A 214 10.54 0.20 26.80
N THR A 215 11.33 -0.58 27.52
CA THR A 215 11.69 -1.97 27.16
C THR A 215 10.46 -2.79 26.78
N VAL A 216 9.36 -2.60 27.53
CA VAL A 216 8.01 -2.96 27.11
C VAL A 216 7.13 -1.72 27.25
N GLN A 217 6.43 -1.36 26.18
CA GLN A 217 5.53 -0.22 26.20
C GLN A 217 4.23 -0.58 26.93
N VAL A 218 4.09 -0.18 28.19
CA VAL A 218 2.95 -0.56 29.08
C VAL A 218 2.02 0.62 29.40
N ALA A 219 2.49 1.84 29.23
CA ALA A 219 1.75 3.06 29.57
C ALA A 219 1.27 3.82 28.30
N MET A 220 0.35 4.77 28.49
CA MET A 220 0.01 5.73 27.45
C MET A 220 1.15 6.77 27.31
N PRO A 221 1.38 7.35 26.12
CA PRO A 221 2.53 8.24 25.86
C PRO A 221 2.66 9.43 26.81
N HIS A 222 1.54 10.01 27.26
CA HIS A 222 1.57 11.11 28.22
C HIS A 222 2.15 10.71 29.59
N VAL A 223 2.00 9.45 29.99
CA VAL A 223 2.62 8.94 31.23
C VAL A 223 4.13 8.90 31.09
N PHE A 224 4.60 8.37 29.95
CA PHE A 224 6.03 8.35 29.63
C PHE A 224 6.63 9.78 29.58
N ALA A 225 5.92 10.71 28.92
CA ALA A 225 6.33 12.13 28.92
C ALA A 225 6.48 12.70 30.33
N CYS A 226 5.54 12.42 31.23
CA CYS A 226 5.65 12.84 32.64
C CYS A 226 6.84 12.19 33.36
N GLN A 227 7.14 10.92 33.06
CA GLN A 227 8.30 10.22 33.61
C GLN A 227 9.61 10.85 33.11
N VAL A 228 9.71 11.13 31.81
CA VAL A 228 10.88 11.81 31.20
C VAL A 228 11.04 13.21 31.79
N GLU A 229 9.96 14.00 31.90
CA GLU A 229 10.01 15.35 32.49
C GLU A 229 10.49 15.33 33.93
N TYR A 230 10.06 14.35 34.73
CA TYR A 230 10.50 14.16 36.09
C TYR A 230 12.01 13.86 36.15
N MET A 231 12.50 12.92 35.32
CA MET A 231 13.92 12.62 35.19
C MET A 231 14.71 13.84 34.74
N HIS A 232 14.22 14.55 33.71
CA HIS A 232 14.85 15.80 33.23
C HIS A 232 15.06 16.83 34.33
N LYS A 233 14.09 16.99 35.24
CA LYS A 233 14.14 18.00 36.31
C LYS A 233 14.97 17.60 37.52
N HIS A 234 15.13 16.30 37.79
CA HIS A 234 15.69 15.82 39.06
C HIS A 234 17.02 15.06 38.91
N LEU A 235 17.48 14.76 37.67
CA LEU A 235 18.79 14.16 37.46
C LEU A 235 19.90 15.12 37.94
N LYS A 236 20.82 14.58 38.74
CA LYS A 236 22.05 15.27 39.09
C LYS A 236 22.91 15.53 37.85
N TYR A 237 23.69 16.59 37.87
CA TYR A 237 24.56 16.97 36.77
C TYR A 237 23.82 17.18 35.42
N ARG A 238 22.51 17.56 35.43
CA ARG A 238 21.66 17.59 34.26
C ARG A 238 22.28 18.32 33.06
N ASP A 239 22.99 19.40 33.25
CA ASP A 239 23.65 20.14 32.16
C ASP A 239 24.81 19.37 31.50
N ASN A 240 25.34 18.37 32.19
CA ASN A 240 26.42 17.49 31.74
C ASN A 240 25.90 16.06 31.41
N VAL A 241 24.58 15.87 31.39
CA VAL A 241 23.94 14.61 31.06
C VAL A 241 23.15 14.76 29.78
N VAL A 242 23.37 13.89 28.82
CA VAL A 242 22.49 13.69 27.68
C VAL A 242 21.37 12.74 28.11
N LEU A 243 20.15 13.25 28.18
CA LEU A 243 18.99 12.45 28.49
C LEU A 243 18.46 11.81 27.20
N SER A 244 18.52 10.49 27.12
CA SER A 244 18.12 9.71 25.98
C SER A 244 16.81 8.96 26.24
N VAL A 245 16.05 8.71 25.21
CA VAL A 245 14.88 7.82 25.23
C VAL A 245 15.02 6.71 24.18
N HIS A 246 14.58 5.52 24.55
CA HIS A 246 14.62 4.33 23.69
C HIS A 246 13.25 3.63 23.69
N PRO A 247 12.30 4.13 22.90
CA PRO A 247 10.96 3.57 22.87
C PRO A 247 10.87 2.30 22.03
N HIS A 248 10.21 1.25 22.59
CA HIS A 248 9.64 0.15 21.82
C HIS A 248 8.20 0.47 21.41
N ASN A 249 7.57 -0.40 20.62
CA ASN A 249 6.29 -0.12 19.95
C ASN A 249 5.17 -1.12 20.31
N ASP A 250 5.22 -1.73 21.51
CA ASP A 250 4.26 -2.79 21.93
C ASP A 250 2.80 -2.35 21.89
N ARG A 251 2.54 -1.06 22.06
CA ARG A 251 1.18 -0.46 21.99
C ARG A 251 0.92 0.31 20.69
N GLY A 252 1.84 0.29 19.74
CA GLY A 252 1.76 1.10 18.52
C GLY A 252 1.96 2.60 18.77
N CYS A 253 2.63 3.00 19.86
CA CYS A 253 2.81 4.40 20.28
C CYS A 253 4.28 4.81 20.35
N GLY A 254 5.22 4.04 19.80
CA GLY A 254 6.66 4.32 19.90
C GLY A 254 7.04 5.70 19.37
N ILE A 255 6.45 6.12 18.25
CA ILE A 255 6.65 7.46 17.67
C ILE A 255 6.19 8.54 18.65
N SER A 256 4.99 8.39 19.23
CA SER A 256 4.47 9.37 20.20
C SER A 256 5.30 9.41 21.48
N ASP A 257 5.84 8.26 21.94
CA ASP A 257 6.75 8.23 23.10
C ASP A 257 8.05 8.99 22.81
N ALA A 258 8.61 8.86 21.60
CA ALA A 258 9.79 9.63 21.20
C ALA A 258 9.51 11.13 21.12
N GLU A 259 8.46 11.53 20.40
CA GLU A 259 8.08 12.95 20.24
C GLU A 259 7.77 13.60 21.58
N PHE A 260 6.98 12.97 22.42
CA PHE A 260 6.63 13.49 23.75
C PHE A 260 7.84 13.45 24.71
N GLY A 261 8.70 12.44 24.58
CA GLY A 261 9.97 12.39 25.32
C GLY A 261 10.86 13.59 25.03
N VAL A 262 10.99 13.98 23.75
CA VAL A 262 11.76 15.17 23.35
C VAL A 262 11.09 16.45 23.86
N LEU A 263 9.75 16.58 23.75
CA LEU A 263 9.03 17.70 24.34
C LEU A 263 9.23 17.78 25.87
N ALA A 264 9.31 16.62 26.55
CA ALA A 264 9.50 16.50 27.98
C ALA A 264 10.96 16.76 28.46
N GLY A 265 11.90 16.93 27.52
CA GLY A 265 13.27 17.32 27.83
C GLY A 265 14.34 16.28 27.52
N ALA A 266 14.02 15.22 26.77
CA ALA A 266 15.05 14.35 26.21
C ALA A 266 15.87 15.09 25.14
N ASP A 267 17.17 14.83 25.15
CA ASP A 267 18.14 15.39 24.21
C ASP A 267 18.44 14.46 23.05
N ARG A 268 18.12 13.16 23.20
CA ARG A 268 18.55 12.09 22.30
C ARG A 268 17.45 11.04 22.15
N VAL A 269 17.37 10.42 20.97
CA VAL A 269 16.44 9.34 20.67
C VAL A 269 17.20 8.16 20.06
N GLU A 270 17.04 6.98 20.63
CA GLU A 270 17.46 5.69 20.06
C GLU A 270 16.30 5.00 19.37
N GLY A 271 16.57 4.37 18.23
CA GLY A 271 15.61 3.61 17.47
C GLY A 271 16.22 2.98 16.23
N THR A 272 15.37 2.53 15.34
CA THR A 272 15.80 1.84 14.12
C THR A 272 15.11 2.39 12.87
N LEU A 273 15.67 2.13 11.71
CA LEU A 273 15.01 2.38 10.45
C LEU A 273 13.75 1.48 10.37
N PHE A 274 12.63 2.09 10.02
CA PHE A 274 11.33 1.42 9.86
C PHE A 274 10.85 0.61 11.08
N GLY A 275 11.43 0.84 12.26
CA GLY A 275 10.93 0.31 13.51
C GLY A 275 11.27 -1.16 13.79
N ASN A 276 12.30 -1.73 13.18
CA ASN A 276 12.73 -3.10 13.47
C ASN A 276 13.18 -3.27 14.93
N GLY A 277 12.98 -4.43 15.52
CA GLY A 277 13.42 -4.75 16.87
C GLY A 277 12.59 -5.84 17.53
N GLU A 278 12.91 -6.12 18.77
CA GLU A 278 12.23 -7.16 19.58
C GLU A 278 10.71 -6.97 19.64
N ARG A 279 9.96 -8.06 19.60
CA ARG A 279 8.48 -8.14 19.69
C ARG A 279 7.79 -7.36 18.57
N THR A 280 7.40 -6.10 18.82
CA THR A 280 6.73 -5.18 17.89
C THR A 280 7.67 -4.13 17.30
N GLY A 281 8.95 -4.20 17.66
CA GLY A 281 10.00 -3.32 17.18
C GLY A 281 10.30 -2.12 18.06
N ASN A 282 11.28 -1.36 17.64
CA ASN A 282 11.71 -0.07 18.19
C ASN A 282 10.87 1.07 17.61
N VAL A 283 11.08 2.29 18.08
CA VAL A 283 10.57 3.48 17.40
C VAL A 283 11.19 3.60 16.01
N ASP A 284 10.34 3.91 15.03
CA ASP A 284 10.76 4.19 13.66
C ASP A 284 11.36 5.59 13.54
N LEU A 285 12.69 5.68 13.43
CA LEU A 285 13.42 6.95 13.31
C LEU A 285 13.13 7.68 12.00
N VAL A 286 12.82 6.95 10.91
CA VAL A 286 12.43 7.57 9.63
C VAL A 286 11.18 8.41 9.83
N THR A 287 10.16 7.81 10.46
CA THR A 287 8.88 8.49 10.72
C THR A 287 9.06 9.69 11.67
N VAL A 288 9.79 9.54 12.77
CA VAL A 288 10.02 10.66 13.72
C VAL A 288 10.75 11.81 13.04
N ALA A 289 11.81 11.55 12.29
CA ALA A 289 12.59 12.55 11.59
C ALA A 289 11.79 13.31 10.52
N LEU A 290 10.96 12.60 9.74
CA LEU A 290 10.13 13.20 8.71
C LEU A 290 8.91 13.94 9.28
N ASN A 291 8.35 13.50 10.41
CA ASN A 291 7.35 14.26 11.16
C ASN A 291 7.88 15.65 11.56
N MET A 292 9.13 15.72 12.00
CA MET A 292 9.78 17.00 12.32
C MET A 292 9.97 17.88 11.08
N MET A 293 10.34 17.30 9.94
CA MET A 293 10.44 18.03 8.67
C MET A 293 9.11 18.64 8.26
N CYS A 294 7.99 17.92 8.44
CA CYS A 294 6.63 18.45 8.18
C CYS A 294 6.27 19.65 9.07
N HIS A 295 6.97 19.86 10.17
CA HIS A 295 6.87 21.05 11.04
C HIS A 295 7.96 22.10 10.78
N GLY A 296 8.73 21.94 9.70
CA GLY A 296 9.79 22.90 9.32
C GLY A 296 11.08 22.77 10.13
N VAL A 297 11.30 21.63 10.81
CA VAL A 297 12.52 21.36 11.59
C VAL A 297 13.36 20.32 10.83
N TYR A 298 14.50 20.73 10.31
CA TYR A 298 15.44 19.83 9.66
C TYR A 298 16.02 18.84 10.67
N SER A 299 15.83 17.55 10.42
CA SER A 299 16.23 16.48 11.34
C SER A 299 17.75 16.24 11.39
N GLY A 300 18.49 16.63 10.36
CA GLY A 300 19.89 16.29 10.16
C GLY A 300 20.11 14.93 9.49
N LEU A 301 19.02 14.19 9.19
CA LEU A 301 19.06 12.92 8.47
C LEU A 301 18.51 13.11 7.05
N ASP A 302 19.14 12.44 6.09
CA ASP A 302 18.78 12.50 4.67
C ASP A 302 17.95 11.28 4.23
N PHE A 303 16.67 11.50 4.00
CA PHE A 303 15.73 10.53 3.45
C PHE A 303 15.24 10.90 2.04
N SER A 304 16.00 11.76 1.32
CA SER A 304 15.63 12.17 -0.05
C SER A 304 15.60 11.01 -1.06
N HIS A 305 16.12 9.85 -0.71
CA HIS A 305 16.10 8.61 -1.48
C HIS A 305 15.50 7.46 -0.67
N ILE A 306 14.31 7.68 -0.09
CA ILE A 306 13.71 6.75 0.88
C ILE A 306 13.52 5.32 0.32
N MET A 307 13.24 5.19 -0.98
CA MET A 307 13.05 3.88 -1.62
C MET A 307 14.35 3.07 -1.71
N GLU A 308 15.48 3.71 -2.00
CA GLU A 308 16.80 3.06 -1.99
C GLU A 308 17.18 2.60 -0.57
N ILE A 309 16.90 3.45 0.43
CA ILE A 309 17.13 3.13 1.85
C ILE A 309 16.26 1.94 2.26
N ARG A 310 14.97 1.94 1.86
CA ARG A 310 14.06 0.83 2.12
C ARG A 310 14.53 -0.47 1.47
N GLU A 311 14.90 -0.43 0.19
CA GLU A 311 15.40 -1.60 -0.53
C GLU A 311 16.65 -2.18 0.13
N ALA A 312 17.61 -1.33 0.49
CA ALA A 312 18.82 -1.74 1.20
C ALA A 312 18.48 -2.36 2.56
N TYR A 313 17.61 -1.72 3.34
CA TYR A 313 17.12 -2.25 4.61
C TYR A 313 16.46 -3.62 4.45
N GLU A 314 15.54 -3.78 3.49
CA GLU A 314 14.86 -5.05 3.21
C GLU A 314 15.85 -6.17 2.80
N ASN A 315 16.89 -5.81 2.05
CA ASN A 315 17.93 -6.74 1.63
C ASN A 315 18.81 -7.19 2.79
N PHE A 316 19.22 -6.28 3.69
CA PHE A 316 20.08 -6.62 4.84
C PHE A 316 19.34 -7.36 5.94
N THR A 317 18.08 -7.01 6.18
CA THR A 317 17.32 -7.57 7.31
C THR A 317 16.42 -8.74 6.94
N GLY A 318 16.10 -8.92 5.64
CA GLY A 318 15.06 -9.83 5.18
C GLY A 318 13.63 -9.42 5.57
N MET A 319 13.48 -8.30 6.28
CA MET A 319 12.17 -7.79 6.73
C MET A 319 11.55 -6.91 5.65
N LYS A 320 10.23 -7.02 5.46
CA LYS A 320 9.50 -6.18 4.50
C LYS A 320 8.88 -4.98 5.20
N VAL A 321 9.06 -3.80 4.61
CA VAL A 321 8.38 -2.58 5.05
C VAL A 321 6.92 -2.64 4.61
N HIS A 322 6.01 -2.48 5.56
CA HIS A 322 4.57 -2.57 5.30
C HIS A 322 4.10 -1.45 4.36
N GLU A 323 3.16 -1.77 3.47
CA GLU A 323 2.64 -0.88 2.42
C GLU A 323 2.11 0.48 2.94
N ARG A 324 1.78 0.59 4.22
CA ARG A 324 1.24 1.80 4.86
C ARG A 324 2.13 2.38 5.96
N VAL A 325 3.40 1.99 5.99
CA VAL A 325 4.38 2.68 6.85
C VAL A 325 4.47 4.14 6.39
N PRO A 326 4.42 5.11 7.31
CA PRO A 326 4.50 6.52 6.95
C PRO A 326 5.70 6.81 6.04
N TYR A 327 5.48 7.64 5.02
CA TYR A 327 6.47 8.11 4.03
C TYR A 327 7.08 7.03 3.11
N ALA A 328 7.32 5.81 3.59
CA ALA A 328 8.06 4.77 2.87
C ALA A 328 7.16 3.70 2.24
N GLY A 329 5.95 3.52 2.72
CA GLY A 329 5.04 2.47 2.24
C GLY A 329 4.56 2.72 0.81
N ASP A 330 4.28 1.66 0.06
CA ASP A 330 3.89 1.75 -1.35
C ASP A 330 2.57 2.53 -1.57
N LEU A 331 1.68 2.54 -0.58
CA LEU A 331 0.34 3.13 -0.70
C LEU A 331 0.21 4.52 -0.04
N VAL A 332 1.29 5.10 0.49
CA VAL A 332 1.19 6.34 1.28
C VAL A 332 1.02 7.61 0.44
N PHE A 333 1.47 7.59 -0.81
CA PHE A 333 1.30 8.70 -1.76
C PHE A 333 0.26 8.40 -2.84
N THR A 334 -0.68 7.50 -2.55
CA THR A 334 -1.76 7.08 -3.45
C THR A 334 -3.10 7.44 -2.83
N ALA A 335 -4.00 8.07 -3.58
CA ALA A 335 -5.37 8.32 -3.17
C ALA A 335 -6.35 7.43 -3.94
N PHE A 336 -7.22 6.72 -3.21
CA PHE A 336 -8.23 5.82 -3.80
C PHE A 336 -9.59 6.50 -3.99
N SER A 337 -9.88 7.55 -3.23
CA SER A 337 -11.13 8.31 -3.34
C SER A 337 -11.02 9.36 -4.44
N GLY A 338 -11.99 9.38 -5.37
CA GLY A 338 -12.01 10.39 -6.45
C GLY A 338 -12.08 11.83 -5.95
N SER A 339 -12.71 12.08 -4.80
CA SER A 339 -12.74 13.42 -4.18
C SER A 339 -11.35 13.83 -3.65
N HIS A 340 -10.58 12.87 -3.09
CA HIS A 340 -9.20 13.14 -2.66
C HIS A 340 -8.29 13.40 -3.86
N GLN A 341 -8.40 12.60 -4.91
CA GLN A 341 -7.63 12.77 -6.16
C GLN A 341 -7.89 14.14 -6.80
N ASP A 342 -9.16 14.56 -6.89
CA ASP A 342 -9.54 15.88 -7.42
C ASP A 342 -8.96 17.02 -6.56
N ALA A 343 -9.03 16.89 -5.23
CA ALA A 343 -8.48 17.87 -4.31
C ALA A 343 -6.95 17.97 -4.41
N ILE A 344 -6.23 16.83 -4.47
CA ILE A 344 -4.78 16.80 -4.66
C ILE A 344 -4.40 17.43 -5.99
N SER A 345 -5.08 17.06 -7.08
CA SER A 345 -4.83 17.62 -8.42
C SER A 345 -5.01 19.14 -8.46
N LYS A 346 -6.06 19.66 -7.82
CA LYS A 346 -6.29 21.10 -7.69
C LYS A 346 -5.24 21.78 -6.81
N GLY A 347 -4.84 21.15 -5.69
CA GLY A 347 -3.78 21.61 -4.82
C GLY A 347 -2.43 21.70 -5.55
N MET A 348 -2.06 20.66 -6.31
CA MET A 348 -0.84 20.63 -7.13
C MET A 348 -0.85 21.75 -8.18
N ALA A 349 -1.98 21.97 -8.86
CA ALA A 349 -2.11 23.07 -9.81
C ALA A 349 -1.95 24.44 -9.12
N TRP A 350 -2.58 24.62 -7.96
CA TRP A 350 -2.46 25.83 -7.14
C TRP A 350 -1.02 26.10 -6.69
N GLN A 351 -0.32 25.07 -6.25
CA GLN A 351 1.09 25.15 -5.87
C GLN A 351 1.97 25.54 -7.07
N LYS A 352 1.74 24.92 -8.24
CA LYS A 352 2.47 25.20 -9.49
C LYS A 352 2.28 26.65 -9.99
N GLU A 353 1.12 27.26 -9.70
CA GLU A 353 0.86 28.68 -9.97
C GLU A 353 1.59 29.63 -9.00
N GLY A 354 2.32 29.10 -8.01
CA GLY A 354 3.10 29.88 -7.04
C GLY A 354 2.26 30.56 -5.95
N ARG A 355 1.00 30.18 -5.79
CA ARG A 355 0.05 30.85 -4.88
C ARG A 355 0.33 30.56 -3.39
N THR A 356 1.04 29.51 -3.07
CA THR A 356 1.47 29.16 -1.70
C THR A 356 2.87 29.69 -1.36
N GLY A 357 3.57 30.30 -2.31
CA GLY A 357 4.97 30.66 -2.17
C GLY A 357 5.86 29.43 -2.08
N LYS A 358 6.71 29.35 -1.03
CA LYS A 358 7.57 28.18 -0.77
C LYS A 358 6.92 27.14 0.15
N ARG A 359 5.72 27.42 0.69
CA ARG A 359 5.07 26.55 1.66
C ARG A 359 4.39 25.41 0.92
N TRP A 360 4.60 24.17 1.39
CA TRP A 360 3.81 23.01 0.97
C TRP A 360 2.44 23.05 1.63
N ASP A 361 1.36 22.99 0.85
CA ASP A 361 -0.02 23.12 1.34
C ASP A 361 -0.99 22.38 0.41
N ILE A 362 -0.73 21.10 0.17
CA ILE A 362 -1.55 20.26 -0.69
C ILE A 362 -2.51 19.43 0.16
N PRO A 363 -3.83 19.46 -0.10
CA PRO A 363 -4.78 18.61 0.60
C PRO A 363 -4.36 17.13 0.55
N TYR A 364 -4.44 16.43 1.70
CA TYR A 364 -4.12 15.01 1.86
C TYR A 364 -2.65 14.60 1.67
N LEU A 365 -1.75 15.52 1.38
CA LEU A 365 -0.31 15.26 1.28
C LEU A 365 0.45 16.08 2.32
N PRO A 366 0.78 15.51 3.49
CA PRO A 366 1.46 16.23 4.57
C PRO A 366 2.92 16.61 4.23
N ILE A 367 3.52 15.94 3.26
CA ILE A 367 4.88 16.20 2.75
C ILE A 367 4.84 16.18 1.22
N ASP A 368 5.75 16.94 0.59
CA ASP A 368 6.01 16.79 -0.85
C ASP A 368 6.66 15.42 -1.11
N PRO A 369 6.04 14.54 -1.89
CA PRO A 369 6.66 13.25 -2.23
C PRO A 369 8.06 13.40 -2.84
N ALA A 370 8.32 14.48 -3.57
CA ALA A 370 9.62 14.75 -4.18
C ALA A 370 10.75 14.94 -3.16
N ASP A 371 10.44 15.44 -1.95
CA ASP A 371 11.42 15.64 -0.89
C ASP A 371 11.97 14.30 -0.32
N VAL A 372 11.27 13.21 -0.55
CA VAL A 372 11.69 11.85 -0.19
C VAL A 372 12.02 10.99 -1.42
N GLY A 373 12.20 11.61 -2.58
CA GLY A 373 12.55 10.94 -3.84
C GLY A 373 11.41 10.10 -4.43
N ARG A 374 10.16 10.49 -4.14
CA ARG A 374 8.96 9.82 -4.67
C ARG A 374 8.12 10.80 -5.50
N GLU A 375 7.16 10.26 -6.19
CA GLU A 375 6.13 11.03 -6.89
C GLU A 375 4.76 10.73 -6.29
N TYR A 376 3.83 11.66 -6.44
CA TYR A 376 2.43 11.34 -6.18
C TYR A 376 1.96 10.36 -7.25
N GLU A 377 1.67 9.15 -6.83
CA GLU A 377 1.31 8.05 -7.72
C GLU A 377 -0.16 8.18 -8.15
N SER A 378 -0.41 9.10 -9.10
CA SER A 378 -1.72 9.21 -9.75
C SER A 378 -2.07 7.97 -10.58
N ASP A 379 -1.06 7.19 -10.97
CA ASP A 379 -1.19 6.08 -11.91
C ASP A 379 -1.58 4.76 -11.26
N VAL A 380 -1.50 4.64 -9.94
CA VAL A 380 -2.01 3.47 -9.19
C VAL A 380 -3.47 3.69 -8.81
N ILE A 381 -4.29 4.19 -9.74
CA ILE A 381 -5.72 4.29 -9.50
C ILE A 381 -6.33 2.90 -9.68
N ARG A 382 -6.42 2.18 -8.57
CA ARG A 382 -7.22 0.95 -8.48
C ARG A 382 -8.65 1.34 -8.15
N ILE A 383 -9.57 1.09 -9.05
CA ILE A 383 -10.98 1.35 -8.82
C ILE A 383 -11.57 0.14 -8.12
N ASN A 384 -11.98 0.35 -6.86
CA ASN A 384 -12.72 -0.63 -6.08
C ASN A 384 -14.18 -0.18 -5.90
N SER A 385 -15.00 -1.00 -5.26
CA SER A 385 -16.42 -0.77 -4.99
C SER A 385 -16.72 0.55 -4.23
N VAL A 386 -15.71 1.13 -3.56
CA VAL A 386 -15.81 2.38 -2.79
C VAL A 386 -15.36 3.59 -3.60
N SER A 387 -14.67 3.39 -4.72
CA SER A 387 -14.20 4.48 -5.58
C SER A 387 -15.38 5.21 -6.23
N GLY A 388 -15.42 6.53 -6.09
CA GLY A 388 -16.51 7.36 -6.63
C GLY A 388 -16.46 7.47 -8.16
N LYS A 389 -17.57 7.97 -8.75
CA LYS A 389 -17.78 8.15 -10.20
C LYS A 389 -16.68 8.95 -10.91
N GLY A 390 -15.96 9.80 -10.19
CA GLY A 390 -14.86 10.62 -10.72
C GLY A 390 -13.57 9.84 -11.02
N GLY A 391 -13.31 8.75 -10.30
CA GLY A 391 -12.08 7.97 -10.45
C GLY A 391 -11.94 7.32 -11.82
N VAL A 392 -13.03 6.70 -12.35
CA VAL A 392 -13.04 6.06 -13.68
C VAL A 392 -12.74 7.07 -14.79
N ALA A 393 -13.41 8.23 -14.75
CA ALA A 393 -13.21 9.29 -15.74
C ALA A 393 -11.79 9.88 -15.69
N PHE A 394 -11.21 9.95 -14.49
CA PHE A 394 -9.84 10.40 -14.30
C PHE A 394 -8.83 9.40 -14.90
N VAL A 395 -8.98 8.09 -14.64
CA VAL A 395 -8.14 7.04 -15.26
C VAL A 395 -8.18 7.13 -16.77
N LEU A 396 -9.39 7.16 -17.36
CA LEU A 396 -9.56 7.22 -18.81
C LEU A 396 -8.92 8.48 -19.41
N LYS A 397 -8.97 9.61 -18.69
CA LYS A 397 -8.36 10.85 -19.13
C LYS A 397 -6.83 10.83 -19.04
N GLN A 398 -6.29 10.45 -17.89
CA GLN A 398 -4.85 10.55 -17.62
C GLN A 398 -4.04 9.49 -18.36
N GLN A 399 -4.52 8.24 -18.39
CA GLN A 399 -3.74 7.15 -18.99
C GLN A 399 -4.06 6.87 -20.46
N PHE A 400 -5.29 7.18 -20.88
CA PHE A 400 -5.74 6.86 -22.24
C PHE A 400 -6.20 8.07 -23.05
N GLY A 401 -6.17 9.27 -22.46
CA GLY A 401 -6.48 10.52 -23.15
C GLY A 401 -7.97 10.81 -23.38
N PHE A 402 -8.90 10.01 -22.81
CA PHE A 402 -10.35 10.17 -23.01
C PHE A 402 -10.99 11.16 -22.02
N SER A 403 -11.34 12.35 -22.49
CA SER A 403 -12.02 13.38 -21.70
C SER A 403 -13.54 13.24 -21.84
N LEU A 404 -14.15 12.38 -21.02
CA LEU A 404 -15.56 12.06 -21.14
C LEU A 404 -16.48 13.28 -20.93
N PRO A 405 -17.58 13.45 -21.72
CA PRO A 405 -18.66 14.37 -21.43
C PRO A 405 -19.23 14.20 -20.02
N ALA A 406 -19.69 15.29 -19.40
CA ALA A 406 -20.13 15.29 -18.01
C ALA A 406 -21.22 14.24 -17.73
N ALA A 407 -22.22 14.14 -18.60
CA ALA A 407 -23.31 13.16 -18.49
C ALA A 407 -22.83 11.72 -18.70
N MET A 408 -21.82 11.47 -19.55
CA MET A 408 -21.29 10.16 -19.80
C MET A 408 -20.44 9.61 -18.64
N LYS A 409 -19.75 10.50 -17.89
CA LYS A 409 -18.92 10.11 -16.73
C LYS A 409 -19.71 9.29 -15.71
N GLU A 410 -20.96 9.65 -15.51
CA GLU A 410 -21.81 8.97 -14.54
C GLU A 410 -22.17 7.54 -14.99
N GLU A 411 -22.56 7.37 -16.25
CA GLU A 411 -22.92 6.07 -16.81
C GLU A 411 -21.71 5.11 -16.82
N VAL A 412 -20.56 5.59 -17.33
CA VAL A 412 -19.31 4.82 -17.35
C VAL A 412 -18.87 4.44 -15.94
N GLY A 413 -18.98 5.36 -14.98
CA GLY A 413 -18.66 5.12 -13.58
C GLY A 413 -19.53 4.02 -12.97
N TYR A 414 -20.83 4.01 -13.22
CA TYR A 414 -21.74 2.96 -12.73
C TYR A 414 -21.48 1.60 -13.39
N LEU A 415 -21.21 1.58 -14.70
CA LEU A 415 -20.88 0.35 -15.42
C LEU A 415 -19.63 -0.33 -14.83
N VAL A 416 -18.54 0.42 -14.73
CA VAL A 416 -17.25 -0.10 -14.21
C VAL A 416 -17.39 -0.53 -12.75
N LYS A 417 -18.06 0.27 -11.91
CA LYS A 417 -18.34 -0.09 -10.53
C LYS A 417 -19.15 -1.38 -10.42
N GLY A 418 -20.22 -1.51 -11.19
CA GLY A 418 -21.04 -2.72 -11.18
C GLY A 418 -20.28 -3.99 -11.59
N ILE A 419 -19.25 -3.88 -12.44
CA ILE A 419 -18.37 -5.00 -12.80
C ILE A 419 -17.40 -5.32 -11.69
N SER A 420 -16.77 -4.30 -11.05
CA SER A 420 -15.90 -4.45 -9.89
C SER A 420 -16.64 -5.13 -8.72
N ASP A 421 -17.85 -4.66 -8.41
CA ASP A 421 -18.70 -5.22 -7.35
C ASP A 421 -19.02 -6.71 -7.58
N ARG A 422 -19.35 -7.10 -8.83
CA ARG A 422 -19.62 -8.50 -9.19
C ARG A 422 -18.40 -9.40 -9.13
N ARG A 423 -17.21 -8.86 -9.46
CA ARG A 423 -15.95 -9.63 -9.42
C ARG A 423 -15.35 -9.69 -8.02
N HIS A 424 -15.80 -8.84 -7.07
CA HIS A 424 -15.19 -8.62 -5.75
C HIS A 424 -13.68 -8.34 -5.82
N GLN A 425 -13.25 -7.68 -6.90
CA GLN A 425 -11.85 -7.36 -7.17
C GLN A 425 -11.71 -5.92 -7.64
N GLU A 426 -10.56 -5.33 -7.32
CA GLU A 426 -10.14 -4.07 -7.91
C GLU A 426 -9.87 -4.23 -9.41
N LEU A 427 -10.23 -3.22 -10.19
CA LEU A 427 -9.97 -3.20 -11.63
C LEU A 427 -8.73 -2.35 -11.93
N LEU A 428 -7.80 -2.93 -12.65
CA LEU A 428 -6.62 -2.22 -13.15
C LEU A 428 -7.01 -1.22 -14.25
N PRO A 429 -6.23 -0.16 -14.48
CA PRO A 429 -6.49 0.82 -15.54
C PRO A 429 -6.74 0.20 -16.92
N LYS A 430 -5.97 -0.81 -17.29
CA LYS A 430 -6.16 -1.54 -18.57
C LYS A 430 -7.49 -2.29 -18.62
N GLU A 431 -7.97 -2.83 -17.52
CA GLU A 431 -9.26 -3.50 -17.44
C GLU A 431 -10.41 -2.49 -17.55
N ILE A 432 -10.25 -1.31 -16.93
CA ILE A 432 -11.21 -0.21 -17.06
C ILE A 432 -11.30 0.25 -18.50
N TYR A 433 -10.16 0.41 -19.17
CA TYR A 433 -10.11 0.76 -20.58
C TYR A 433 -10.76 -0.32 -21.47
N ALA A 434 -10.47 -1.60 -21.22
CA ALA A 434 -11.09 -2.70 -21.96
C ALA A 434 -12.61 -2.71 -21.79
N ILE A 435 -13.13 -2.46 -20.57
CA ILE A 435 -14.57 -2.32 -20.31
C ILE A 435 -15.15 -1.12 -21.09
N PHE A 436 -14.45 0.00 -21.07
CA PHE A 436 -14.86 1.20 -21.79
C PHE A 436 -14.86 0.96 -23.31
N GLU A 437 -13.79 0.38 -23.83
CA GLU A 437 -13.62 0.05 -25.25
C GLU A 437 -14.73 -0.89 -25.75
N GLU A 438 -14.97 -1.98 -25.03
CA GLU A 438 -16.00 -2.98 -25.37
C GLU A 438 -17.44 -2.40 -25.35
N ASN A 439 -17.71 -1.48 -24.45
CA ASN A 439 -19.08 -0.98 -24.27
C ASN A 439 -19.37 0.31 -25.05
N TYR A 440 -18.34 1.11 -25.42
CA TYR A 440 -18.57 2.43 -26.02
C TYR A 440 -17.85 2.67 -27.34
N ILE A 441 -16.69 2.04 -27.57
CA ILE A 441 -15.94 2.18 -28.84
C ILE A 441 -16.32 1.07 -29.79
N TYR A 442 -16.28 -0.19 -29.32
CA TYR A 442 -16.61 -1.38 -30.11
C TYR A 442 -17.74 -2.20 -29.46
N PRO A 443 -18.95 -1.61 -29.28
CA PRO A 443 -20.08 -2.39 -28.78
C PRO A 443 -20.44 -3.46 -29.79
N ARG A 444 -21.26 -4.43 -29.38
CA ARG A 444 -21.78 -5.47 -30.29
C ARG A 444 -22.30 -4.82 -31.57
N SER A 445 -21.63 -5.10 -32.71
CA SER A 445 -21.96 -4.53 -33.99
C SER A 445 -23.16 -5.27 -34.60
N ILE A 446 -24.23 -4.54 -34.83
CA ILE A 446 -25.41 -5.00 -35.56
C ILE A 446 -25.28 -4.58 -37.03
N PHE A 447 -24.70 -3.40 -37.26
CA PHE A 447 -24.41 -2.86 -38.57
C PHE A 447 -23.12 -2.06 -38.55
N ASN A 448 -22.56 -1.82 -39.73
CA ASN A 448 -21.38 -1.00 -39.95
C ASN A 448 -21.59 -0.05 -41.14
N ILE A 449 -20.80 1.02 -41.21
CA ILE A 449 -20.75 1.93 -42.36
C ILE A 449 -19.33 1.89 -42.93
N PRO A 450 -19.03 1.02 -43.89
CA PRO A 450 -17.72 0.87 -44.49
C PRO A 450 -17.33 2.06 -45.35
N GLU A 451 -18.32 2.68 -46.03
CA GLU A 451 -18.09 3.80 -46.99
C GLU A 451 -19.12 4.89 -46.82
N CYS A 452 -18.67 6.16 -46.93
CA CYS A 452 -19.54 7.32 -46.94
C CYS A 452 -18.95 8.41 -47.85
N HIS A 453 -19.71 8.87 -48.86
CA HIS A 453 -19.33 9.91 -49.79
C HIS A 453 -20.21 11.15 -49.62
N PHE A 454 -19.57 12.34 -49.59
CA PHE A 454 -20.28 13.58 -49.37
C PHE A 454 -20.17 14.49 -50.59
N LYS A 455 -21.29 15.13 -50.97
CA LYS A 455 -21.36 16.22 -51.93
C LYS A 455 -22.02 17.42 -51.32
N GLN A 456 -21.51 18.61 -51.63
CA GLN A 456 -22.11 19.87 -51.19
C GLN A 456 -23.02 20.40 -52.27
N GLU A 457 -24.30 20.34 -52.02
CA GLU A 457 -25.38 20.94 -52.84
C GLU A 457 -26.23 21.76 -51.87
N ASN A 458 -27.42 22.22 -52.13
CA ASN A 458 -28.22 22.98 -51.15
C ASN A 458 -28.38 22.28 -49.78
N GLY A 459 -27.27 22.04 -49.07
CA GLY A 459 -27.06 21.22 -47.89
C GLY A 459 -25.94 20.20 -48.12
N ILE A 460 -25.79 19.20 -47.26
CA ILE A 460 -24.85 18.10 -47.46
C ILE A 460 -25.62 16.85 -47.88
N GLN A 461 -25.35 16.39 -49.09
CA GLN A 461 -25.78 15.10 -49.57
C GLN A 461 -24.75 14.03 -49.15
N ALA A 462 -25.21 12.94 -48.50
CA ALA A 462 -24.40 11.79 -48.15
C ALA A 462 -24.91 10.54 -48.88
N GLU A 463 -24.02 9.83 -49.56
CA GLU A 463 -24.24 8.45 -50.00
C GLU A 463 -23.55 7.53 -48.98
N VAL A 464 -24.34 6.80 -48.24
CA VAL A 464 -23.91 6.01 -47.07
C VAL A 464 -24.13 4.51 -47.39
N THR A 465 -23.07 3.75 -47.41
CA THR A 465 -23.15 2.29 -47.52
C THR A 465 -23.33 1.69 -46.14
N ILE A 466 -24.47 1.05 -45.85
CA ILE A 466 -24.76 0.36 -44.60
C ILE A 466 -24.63 -1.13 -44.86
N GLU A 467 -23.81 -1.79 -44.01
CA GLU A 467 -23.60 -3.24 -44.04
C GLU A 467 -24.24 -3.87 -42.80
N GLN A 468 -25.10 -4.84 -43.01
CA GLN A 468 -25.79 -5.59 -41.94
C GLN A 468 -25.94 -7.07 -42.36
N GLY A 469 -25.49 -7.99 -41.49
CA GLY A 469 -25.63 -9.44 -41.70
C GLY A 469 -25.04 -9.96 -43.02
N GLY A 470 -23.96 -9.33 -43.51
CA GLY A 470 -23.29 -9.67 -44.77
C GLY A 470 -23.92 -9.06 -46.02
N ALA A 471 -25.00 -8.27 -45.90
CA ALA A 471 -25.62 -7.55 -47.00
C ALA A 471 -25.26 -6.06 -46.90
N SER A 472 -24.85 -5.45 -48.03
CA SER A 472 -24.55 -4.02 -48.14
C SER A 472 -25.63 -3.30 -48.95
N ARG A 473 -26.01 -2.10 -48.49
CA ARG A 473 -26.98 -1.24 -49.17
C ARG A 473 -26.55 0.22 -49.12
N ALA A 474 -26.44 0.89 -50.25
CA ALA A 474 -26.21 2.31 -50.35
C ALA A 474 -27.52 3.10 -50.19
N ILE A 475 -27.49 4.16 -49.44
CA ILE A 475 -28.62 5.07 -49.20
C ILE A 475 -28.13 6.50 -49.37
N THR A 476 -28.85 7.28 -50.18
CA THR A 476 -28.58 8.67 -50.35
C THR A 476 -29.54 9.53 -49.53
N THR A 477 -29.01 10.44 -48.74
CA THR A 477 -29.79 11.34 -47.88
C THR A 477 -29.23 12.74 -47.87
N MET A 478 -30.05 13.70 -47.44
CA MET A 478 -29.66 15.09 -47.21
C MET A 478 -29.59 15.41 -45.73
N GLY A 479 -28.71 16.32 -45.33
CA GLY A 479 -28.64 16.83 -43.96
C GLY A 479 -28.06 18.25 -43.92
N ASN A 480 -28.21 18.91 -42.79
CA ASN A 480 -27.65 20.25 -42.54
C ASN A 480 -26.12 20.21 -42.42
N GLY A 481 -25.57 19.05 -42.04
CA GLY A 481 -24.16 18.74 -41.87
C GLY A 481 -23.88 17.27 -42.22
N ARG A 482 -22.57 16.90 -42.29
CA ARG A 482 -22.16 15.55 -42.68
C ARG A 482 -22.73 14.48 -41.72
N LEU A 483 -22.60 14.68 -40.40
CA LEU A 483 -23.07 13.74 -39.42
C LEU A 483 -24.63 13.64 -39.41
N ASP A 484 -25.34 14.75 -39.64
CA ASP A 484 -26.78 14.80 -39.78
C ASP A 484 -27.26 14.00 -41.02
N ALA A 485 -26.59 14.16 -42.16
CA ALA A 485 -26.89 13.38 -43.35
C ALA A 485 -26.69 11.85 -43.13
N VAL A 486 -25.62 11.43 -42.45
CA VAL A 486 -25.39 10.02 -42.08
C VAL A 486 -26.44 9.55 -41.08
N SER A 487 -26.82 10.35 -40.10
CA SER A 487 -27.89 10.04 -39.13
C SER A 487 -29.23 9.78 -39.86
N ASN A 488 -29.56 10.62 -40.85
CA ASN A 488 -30.77 10.49 -41.67
C ASN A 488 -30.73 9.20 -42.51
N ALA A 489 -29.57 8.78 -43.01
CA ALA A 489 -29.42 7.52 -43.72
C ALA A 489 -29.70 6.32 -42.79
N ILE A 490 -29.12 6.33 -41.57
CA ILE A 490 -29.36 5.28 -40.57
C ILE A 490 -30.84 5.21 -40.18
N LYS A 491 -31.47 6.38 -39.88
CA LYS A 491 -32.89 6.46 -39.55
C LYS A 491 -33.76 5.89 -40.69
N THR A 492 -33.44 6.22 -41.93
CA THR A 492 -34.15 5.75 -43.12
C THR A 492 -33.97 4.23 -43.30
N TYR A 493 -32.77 3.70 -43.09
CA TYR A 493 -32.46 2.28 -43.28
C TYR A 493 -33.22 1.39 -42.28
N PHE A 494 -33.17 1.79 -40.98
CA PHE A 494 -33.76 0.98 -39.90
C PHE A 494 -35.22 1.36 -39.58
N GLY A 495 -35.76 2.45 -40.12
CA GLY A 495 -37.09 2.96 -39.77
C GLY A 495 -37.20 3.41 -38.31
N ILE A 496 -36.08 3.83 -37.70
CA ILE A 496 -36.01 4.28 -36.31
C ILE A 496 -35.94 5.79 -36.19
N THR A 497 -36.38 6.30 -35.06
CA THR A 497 -36.26 7.71 -34.70
C THR A 497 -35.40 7.88 -33.45
N TYR A 498 -34.49 8.81 -33.48
CA TYR A 498 -33.73 9.26 -32.31
C TYR A 498 -33.28 10.72 -32.51
N GLU A 499 -32.98 11.38 -31.44
CA GLU A 499 -32.44 12.71 -31.44
C GLU A 499 -30.95 12.69 -31.10
N LEU A 500 -30.10 13.39 -31.85
CA LEU A 500 -28.69 13.57 -31.51
C LEU A 500 -28.64 14.72 -30.50
N SER A 501 -28.37 14.38 -29.23
CA SER A 501 -28.45 15.30 -28.11
C SER A 501 -27.09 15.86 -27.70
N VAL A 502 -26.02 15.05 -27.81
CA VAL A 502 -24.67 15.47 -27.43
C VAL A 502 -23.68 15.11 -28.54
N TYR A 503 -22.83 16.07 -28.84
CA TYR A 503 -21.66 15.90 -29.69
C TYR A 503 -20.47 16.66 -29.11
N GLU A 504 -19.43 15.94 -28.76
CA GLU A 504 -18.15 16.51 -28.25
C GLU A 504 -16.99 15.79 -28.92
N GLU A 505 -15.88 16.49 -29.15
CA GLU A 505 -14.66 15.91 -29.72
C GLU A 505 -13.41 16.54 -29.14
N HIS A 506 -12.32 15.77 -29.08
CA HIS A 506 -10.98 16.28 -28.73
C HIS A 506 -9.89 15.33 -29.25
N ALA A 507 -8.66 15.83 -29.27
CA ALA A 507 -7.48 15.04 -29.62
C ALA A 507 -7.03 14.18 -28.42
N ILE A 508 -6.78 12.88 -28.61
CA ILE A 508 -6.32 11.95 -27.54
C ILE A 508 -4.87 12.27 -27.13
N SER A 509 -4.04 12.69 -28.08
CA SER A 509 -2.63 13.00 -27.85
C SER A 509 -2.23 14.33 -28.51
N ARG A 510 -1.03 14.81 -28.25
CA ARG A 510 -0.50 16.02 -28.89
C ARG A 510 0.29 15.64 -30.14
N GLY A 511 0.16 16.43 -31.20
CA GLY A 511 0.93 16.29 -32.46
C GLY A 511 0.05 16.11 -33.70
N SER A 512 0.65 16.16 -34.90
CA SER A 512 -0.04 16.06 -36.19
C SER A 512 -0.65 14.67 -36.47
N ASN A 513 -0.17 13.63 -35.81
CA ASN A 513 -0.66 12.24 -35.95
C ASN A 513 -1.60 11.85 -34.80
N SER A 514 -2.19 12.83 -34.10
CA SER A 514 -3.11 12.56 -33.01
C SER A 514 -4.43 12.05 -33.56
N LYS A 515 -4.99 11.00 -32.90
CA LYS A 515 -6.34 10.54 -33.16
C LYS A 515 -7.36 11.44 -32.47
N ALA A 516 -8.49 11.67 -33.10
CA ALA A 516 -9.63 12.32 -32.49
C ALA A 516 -10.48 11.29 -31.75
N ALA A 517 -10.91 11.63 -30.54
CA ALA A 517 -12.00 10.94 -29.84
C ALA A 517 -13.26 11.78 -29.97
N THR A 518 -14.30 11.20 -30.55
CA THR A 518 -15.63 11.80 -30.68
C THR A 518 -16.62 11.06 -29.80
N TYR A 519 -17.46 11.81 -29.09
CA TYR A 519 -18.54 11.31 -28.24
C TYR A 519 -19.87 11.73 -28.83
N VAL A 520 -20.73 10.76 -29.05
CA VAL A 520 -22.11 10.98 -29.54
C VAL A 520 -23.08 10.41 -28.51
N GLY A 521 -23.99 11.29 -28.05
CA GLY A 521 -25.13 10.90 -27.24
C GLY A 521 -26.42 11.03 -28.03
N ILE A 522 -27.15 9.94 -28.22
CA ILE A 522 -28.47 9.95 -28.86
C ILE A 522 -29.57 9.64 -27.82
N VAL A 523 -30.75 10.21 -28.02
CA VAL A 523 -31.91 9.98 -27.17
C VAL A 523 -33.02 9.30 -27.98
N HIS A 524 -33.56 8.21 -27.45
CA HIS A 524 -34.73 7.51 -27.99
C HIS A 524 -35.65 7.12 -26.83
N ASP A 525 -36.93 7.49 -26.93
CA ASP A 525 -37.94 7.31 -25.88
C ASP A 525 -37.50 7.72 -24.48
N GLY A 526 -36.77 8.87 -24.40
CA GLY A 526 -36.27 9.44 -23.14
C GLY A 526 -35.05 8.76 -22.56
N LYS A 527 -34.48 7.74 -23.21
CA LYS A 527 -33.26 7.06 -22.79
C LYS A 527 -32.05 7.49 -23.61
N PHE A 528 -30.90 7.68 -22.94
CA PHE A 528 -29.63 8.01 -23.56
C PHE A 528 -28.88 6.75 -24.01
N TYR A 529 -28.22 6.85 -25.17
CA TYR A 529 -27.29 5.86 -25.71
C TYR A 529 -26.00 6.55 -26.14
N TRP A 530 -24.89 6.21 -25.52
CA TRP A 530 -23.60 6.79 -25.79
C TRP A 530 -22.77 5.91 -26.72
N GLY A 531 -22.10 6.54 -27.70
CA GLY A 531 -21.08 5.92 -28.52
C GLY A 531 -19.83 6.78 -28.58
N VAL A 532 -18.69 6.13 -28.76
CA VAL A 532 -17.38 6.77 -28.91
C VAL A 532 -16.72 6.27 -30.19
N GLY A 533 -16.15 7.18 -30.94
CA GLY A 533 -15.36 6.87 -32.14
C GLY A 533 -13.93 7.41 -31.99
N VAL A 534 -12.98 6.66 -32.52
CA VAL A 534 -11.55 7.02 -32.48
C VAL A 534 -10.95 6.81 -33.87
N ASP A 535 -10.54 7.89 -34.52
CA ASP A 535 -9.89 7.87 -35.82
C ASP A 535 -8.96 9.07 -36.02
N GLU A 536 -8.03 9.00 -36.94
CA GLU A 536 -7.20 10.16 -37.38
C GLU A 536 -8.02 11.20 -38.14
N ASP A 537 -9.09 10.75 -38.80
CA ASP A 537 -10.07 11.61 -39.48
C ASP A 537 -11.27 11.90 -38.56
N ILE A 538 -11.48 13.17 -38.26
CA ILE A 538 -12.58 13.65 -37.40
C ILE A 538 -13.96 13.17 -37.91
N ILE A 539 -14.17 13.14 -39.22
CA ILE A 539 -15.43 12.71 -39.82
C ILE A 539 -15.64 11.21 -39.61
N LYS A 540 -14.60 10.39 -39.79
CA LYS A 540 -14.65 8.96 -39.53
C LYS A 540 -14.87 8.67 -38.04
N SER A 541 -14.16 9.41 -37.17
CA SER A 541 -14.37 9.33 -35.72
C SER A 541 -15.83 9.65 -35.35
N SER A 542 -16.41 10.70 -35.92
CA SER A 542 -17.81 11.09 -35.68
C SER A 542 -18.81 10.06 -36.16
N ILE A 543 -18.60 9.48 -37.35
CA ILE A 543 -19.44 8.41 -37.90
C ILE A 543 -19.35 7.16 -37.03
N ALA A 544 -18.13 6.77 -36.62
CA ALA A 544 -17.91 5.61 -35.74
C ALA A 544 -18.61 5.79 -34.39
N ALA A 545 -18.56 7.00 -33.81
CA ALA A 545 -19.28 7.31 -32.57
C ALA A 545 -20.80 7.18 -32.72
N LEU A 546 -21.37 7.70 -33.81
CA LEU A 546 -22.79 7.58 -34.11
C LEU A 546 -23.19 6.12 -34.33
N VAL A 547 -22.42 5.36 -35.10
CA VAL A 547 -22.65 3.93 -35.36
C VAL A 547 -22.60 3.15 -34.05
N SER A 548 -21.64 3.44 -33.16
CA SER A 548 -21.53 2.82 -31.83
C SER A 548 -22.80 3.09 -30.99
N ALA A 549 -23.26 4.34 -30.91
CA ALA A 549 -24.46 4.72 -30.16
C ALA A 549 -25.72 4.03 -30.70
N VAL A 550 -25.88 4.00 -32.03
CA VAL A 550 -27.05 3.38 -32.67
C VAL A 550 -26.99 1.85 -32.55
N ASN A 551 -25.82 1.22 -32.61
CA ASN A 551 -25.67 -0.21 -32.36
C ASN A 551 -26.14 -0.58 -30.95
N LYS A 552 -25.87 0.23 -29.93
CA LYS A 552 -26.41 0.01 -28.55
C LYS A 552 -27.93 0.13 -28.52
N LEU A 553 -28.48 1.16 -29.15
CA LEU A 553 -29.94 1.32 -29.30
C LEU A 553 -30.55 0.11 -30.02
N ALA A 554 -30.01 -0.30 -31.16
CA ALA A 554 -30.50 -1.40 -31.95
C ALA A 554 -30.41 -2.74 -31.20
N ALA A 555 -29.35 -2.97 -30.45
CA ALA A 555 -29.18 -4.16 -29.61
C ALA A 555 -30.27 -4.27 -28.53
N GLU A 556 -30.63 -3.14 -27.90
CA GLU A 556 -31.67 -3.13 -26.88
C GLU A 556 -33.07 -3.28 -27.43
N GLN A 557 -33.34 -2.72 -28.60
CA GLN A 557 -34.64 -2.80 -29.25
C GLN A 557 -34.84 -4.04 -30.12
N HIS A 558 -33.90 -4.99 -30.10
CA HIS A 558 -33.97 -6.18 -30.94
C HIS A 558 -34.17 -5.87 -32.44
N ILE A 559 -33.59 -4.76 -32.90
CA ILE A 559 -33.60 -4.36 -34.31
C ILE A 559 -32.59 -5.20 -35.07
N THR A 560 -32.86 -6.48 -35.22
CA THR A 560 -32.06 -7.41 -36.02
C THR A 560 -32.94 -8.21 -36.94
N SER A 561 -32.38 -8.65 -38.06
CA SER A 561 -33.09 -9.51 -38.99
C SER A 561 -33.49 -10.79 -38.27
N GLY A 562 -34.76 -10.97 -37.96
CA GLY A 562 -35.37 -11.94 -37.04
C GLY A 562 -35.12 -13.44 -37.23
N ARG A 563 -33.92 -13.86 -37.63
CA ARG A 563 -33.52 -15.26 -37.78
C ARG A 563 -32.27 -15.69 -37.01
N GLU A 564 -31.37 -14.79 -36.63
CA GLU A 564 -30.12 -15.19 -35.91
C GLU A 564 -30.19 -14.98 -34.39
N GLU A 565 -31.13 -14.23 -33.89
CA GLU A 565 -31.24 -13.91 -32.45
C GLU A 565 -31.74 -15.07 -31.60
N ARG A 566 -32.70 -15.81 -32.09
CA ARG A 566 -33.31 -16.91 -31.33
C ARG A 566 -32.30 -17.95 -30.83
N ILE A 567 -31.21 -18.21 -31.59
CA ILE A 567 -30.20 -19.17 -31.16
C ILE A 567 -29.34 -18.59 -30.01
N VAL A 568 -29.03 -17.31 -30.03
CA VAL A 568 -28.25 -16.66 -28.95
C VAL A 568 -29.05 -16.63 -27.66
N GLU A 569 -30.36 -16.31 -27.73
CA GLU A 569 -31.25 -16.35 -26.57
C GLU A 569 -31.40 -17.76 -26.00
N ILE A 570 -31.52 -18.75 -26.87
CA ILE A 570 -31.61 -20.17 -26.49
C ILE A 570 -30.32 -20.63 -25.82
N ILE A 571 -29.15 -20.29 -26.38
CA ILE A 571 -27.84 -20.62 -25.79
C ILE A 571 -27.64 -19.89 -24.45
N SER A 572 -27.98 -18.61 -24.38
CA SER A 572 -27.91 -17.82 -23.13
C SER A 572 -28.83 -18.41 -22.05
N PHE A 573 -30.03 -18.85 -22.41
CA PHE A 573 -30.94 -19.51 -21.47
C PHE A 573 -30.35 -20.83 -20.96
N ILE A 574 -29.74 -21.65 -21.84
CA ILE A 574 -29.05 -22.89 -21.48
C ILE A 574 -27.90 -22.60 -20.52
N GLN A 575 -27.07 -21.58 -20.79
CA GLN A 575 -25.94 -21.17 -19.97
C GLN A 575 -26.35 -20.68 -18.59
N LYS A 576 -27.50 -20.02 -18.47
CA LYS A 576 -28.02 -19.55 -17.19
C LYS A 576 -28.62 -20.68 -16.34
N ASN A 577 -29.22 -21.70 -16.98
CA ASN A 577 -29.96 -22.77 -16.33
C ASN A 577 -29.30 -24.16 -16.49
N TYR A 578 -28.00 -24.22 -16.77
CA TYR A 578 -27.26 -25.44 -17.20
C TYR A 578 -27.39 -26.62 -16.23
N VAL A 579 -27.69 -26.39 -14.94
CA VAL A 579 -27.84 -27.45 -13.93
C VAL A 579 -29.06 -28.32 -14.18
N ASP A 580 -30.21 -27.67 -14.46
CA ASP A 580 -31.52 -28.36 -14.54
C ASP A 580 -32.20 -28.22 -15.89
N VAL A 581 -31.57 -27.53 -16.86
CA VAL A 581 -32.21 -27.19 -18.13
C VAL A 581 -32.62 -28.44 -18.90
N THR A 582 -33.90 -28.48 -19.35
CA THR A 582 -34.47 -29.51 -20.20
C THR A 582 -34.95 -28.91 -21.52
N LEU A 583 -35.11 -29.77 -22.50
CA LEU A 583 -35.66 -29.34 -23.79
C LEU A 583 -37.11 -28.85 -23.65
N ASP A 584 -37.87 -29.38 -22.68
CA ASP A 584 -39.22 -28.95 -22.37
C ASP A 584 -39.27 -27.54 -21.82
N MET A 585 -38.33 -27.17 -20.95
CA MET A 585 -38.18 -25.78 -20.49
C MET A 585 -37.94 -24.81 -21.65
N LEU A 586 -37.16 -25.21 -22.65
CA LEU A 586 -36.98 -24.39 -23.85
C LEU A 586 -38.25 -24.28 -24.69
N VAL A 587 -39.02 -25.39 -24.81
CA VAL A 587 -40.34 -25.39 -25.48
C VAL A 587 -41.29 -24.38 -24.84
N ASP A 588 -41.37 -24.41 -23.51
CA ASP A 588 -42.26 -23.52 -22.74
C ASP A 588 -41.80 -22.06 -22.79
N THR A 589 -40.49 -21.83 -22.74
CA THR A 589 -39.90 -20.45 -22.72
C THR A 589 -39.97 -19.81 -24.11
N PHE A 590 -39.64 -20.55 -25.16
CA PHE A 590 -39.52 -20.00 -26.52
C PHE A 590 -40.73 -20.28 -27.42
N HIS A 591 -41.73 -21.00 -26.92
CA HIS A 591 -42.96 -21.38 -27.62
C HIS A 591 -42.71 -22.06 -28.99
N LEU A 592 -41.69 -22.94 -29.03
CA LEU A 592 -41.28 -23.69 -30.21
C LEU A 592 -41.45 -25.20 -29.97
N SER A 593 -41.77 -25.96 -31.01
CA SER A 593 -41.91 -27.42 -30.87
C SER A 593 -40.54 -28.10 -30.61
N LYS A 594 -40.55 -29.18 -29.84
CA LYS A 594 -39.37 -29.98 -29.50
C LYS A 594 -38.53 -30.41 -30.72
N PRO A 595 -39.15 -30.93 -31.80
CA PRO A 595 -38.42 -31.30 -33.02
C PRO A 595 -37.77 -30.11 -33.71
N TYR A 596 -38.45 -28.97 -33.72
CA TYR A 596 -37.92 -27.74 -34.31
C TYR A 596 -36.74 -27.20 -33.50
N LEU A 597 -36.85 -27.12 -32.19
CA LEU A 597 -35.75 -26.67 -31.30
C LEU A 597 -34.51 -27.56 -31.45
N SER A 598 -34.69 -28.88 -31.43
CA SER A 598 -33.55 -29.81 -31.58
C SER A 598 -32.82 -29.62 -32.91
N LYS A 599 -33.57 -29.48 -33.99
CA LYS A 599 -33.02 -29.23 -35.33
C LYS A 599 -32.39 -27.85 -35.43
N TYR A 600 -33.05 -26.82 -34.92
CA TYR A 600 -32.62 -25.45 -34.96
C TYR A 600 -31.31 -25.22 -34.17
N ILE A 601 -31.21 -25.78 -32.95
CA ILE A 601 -29.96 -25.71 -32.15
C ILE A 601 -28.81 -26.39 -32.90
N LYS A 602 -29.05 -27.58 -33.44
CA LYS A 602 -28.02 -28.33 -34.17
C LYS A 602 -27.54 -27.59 -35.44
N GLU A 603 -28.47 -27.02 -36.20
CA GLU A 603 -28.14 -26.29 -37.43
C GLU A 603 -27.41 -24.96 -37.16
N LYS A 604 -27.78 -24.26 -36.08
CA LYS A 604 -27.27 -22.93 -35.80
C LYS A 604 -26.05 -22.91 -34.85
N ALA A 605 -26.00 -23.83 -33.86
CA ALA A 605 -24.90 -23.95 -32.93
C ALA A 605 -23.84 -25.00 -33.35
N GLY A 606 -24.15 -25.80 -34.40
CA GLY A 606 -23.28 -26.92 -34.81
C GLY A 606 -23.26 -28.11 -33.85
N MET A 607 -24.00 -28.04 -32.75
CA MET A 607 -24.04 -29.01 -31.65
C MET A 607 -25.49 -29.33 -31.26
N THR A 608 -25.72 -30.53 -30.76
CA THR A 608 -27.02 -30.89 -30.20
C THR A 608 -27.26 -30.17 -28.87
N PHE A 609 -28.52 -30.03 -28.45
CA PHE A 609 -28.88 -29.49 -27.13
C PHE A 609 -28.09 -30.15 -25.99
N GLN A 610 -28.01 -31.48 -26.00
CA GLN A 610 -27.27 -32.22 -24.96
C GLN A 610 -25.74 -31.93 -24.98
N GLU A 611 -25.17 -31.67 -26.14
CA GLU A 611 -23.78 -31.30 -26.29
C GLU A 611 -23.50 -29.90 -25.75
N VAL A 612 -24.38 -28.94 -26.03
CA VAL A 612 -24.29 -27.57 -25.48
C VAL A 612 -24.36 -27.59 -23.96
N VAL A 613 -25.35 -28.27 -23.38
CA VAL A 613 -25.51 -28.39 -21.91
C VAL A 613 -24.30 -29.07 -21.29
N ARG A 614 -23.81 -30.16 -21.90
CA ARG A 614 -22.63 -30.88 -21.41
C ARG A 614 -21.38 -29.99 -21.43
N GLU A 615 -21.16 -29.27 -22.51
CA GLU A 615 -20.00 -28.36 -22.62
C GLU A 615 -20.03 -27.29 -21.52
N GLU A 616 -21.19 -26.68 -21.28
CA GLU A 616 -21.32 -25.65 -20.25
C GLU A 616 -21.12 -26.21 -18.83
N ARG A 617 -21.67 -27.38 -18.52
CA ARG A 617 -21.44 -28.09 -17.27
C ARG A 617 -19.95 -28.40 -17.04
N MET A 618 -19.23 -28.83 -18.08
CA MET A 618 -17.79 -29.13 -18.00
C MET A 618 -16.97 -27.86 -17.82
N LYS A 619 -17.31 -26.75 -18.46
CA LYS A 619 -16.67 -25.44 -18.24
C LYS A 619 -16.81 -24.99 -16.79
N LYS A 620 -18.01 -25.08 -16.22
CA LYS A 620 -18.28 -24.71 -14.82
C LYS A 620 -17.56 -25.63 -13.83
N ALA A 621 -17.55 -26.94 -14.10
CA ALA A 621 -16.84 -27.92 -13.29
C ALA A 621 -15.31 -27.58 -13.24
N ARG A 622 -14.74 -27.23 -14.38
CA ARG A 622 -13.35 -26.83 -14.50
C ARG A 622 -13.02 -25.59 -13.66
N MET A 623 -13.89 -24.58 -13.66
CA MET A 623 -13.76 -23.40 -12.82
C MET A 623 -13.80 -23.76 -11.33
N LEU A 624 -14.81 -24.52 -10.91
CA LEU A 624 -14.96 -24.93 -9.51
C LEU A 624 -13.78 -25.78 -8.99
N LEU A 625 -13.20 -26.62 -9.85
CA LEU A 625 -12.01 -27.41 -9.53
C LEU A 625 -10.77 -26.53 -9.29
N LYS A 626 -10.66 -25.43 -10.03
CA LYS A 626 -9.55 -24.49 -9.92
C LYS A 626 -9.72 -23.49 -8.76
N GLU A 627 -10.92 -23.02 -8.52
CA GLU A 627 -11.21 -21.89 -7.65
C GLU A 627 -11.69 -22.30 -6.25
N THR A 628 -12.01 -23.59 -6.05
CA THR A 628 -12.55 -24.07 -4.77
C THR A 628 -11.90 -25.38 -4.30
N ASN A 629 -11.96 -25.63 -2.98
CA ASN A 629 -11.53 -26.88 -2.35
C ASN A 629 -12.69 -27.90 -2.19
N GLN A 630 -13.82 -27.71 -2.90
CA GLN A 630 -14.96 -28.64 -2.85
C GLN A 630 -14.56 -30.03 -3.32
N THR A 631 -15.19 -31.08 -2.78
CA THR A 631 -14.93 -32.46 -3.26
C THR A 631 -15.42 -32.65 -4.70
N VAL A 632 -14.88 -33.64 -5.40
CA VAL A 632 -15.27 -33.92 -6.78
C VAL A 632 -16.76 -34.32 -6.85
N GLU A 633 -17.27 -35.00 -5.83
CA GLU A 633 -18.66 -35.36 -5.64
C GLU A 633 -19.56 -34.14 -5.56
N THR A 634 -19.15 -33.16 -4.69
CA THR A 634 -19.88 -31.90 -4.53
C THR A 634 -19.91 -31.10 -5.84
N ILE A 635 -18.77 -31.03 -6.55
CA ILE A 635 -18.69 -30.31 -7.82
C ILE A 635 -19.56 -31.00 -8.88
N ALA A 636 -19.54 -32.35 -8.95
CA ALA A 636 -20.40 -33.10 -9.90
C ALA A 636 -21.89 -32.76 -9.66
N ALA A 637 -22.32 -32.78 -8.39
CA ALA A 637 -23.70 -32.43 -8.02
C ALA A 637 -24.03 -30.96 -8.39
N ASN A 638 -23.14 -30.02 -8.06
CA ASN A 638 -23.32 -28.59 -8.34
C ASN A 638 -23.41 -28.24 -9.83
N VAL A 639 -22.85 -29.08 -10.69
CA VAL A 639 -22.96 -28.90 -12.15
C VAL A 639 -24.00 -29.82 -12.81
N GLY A 640 -24.88 -30.44 -12.02
CA GLY A 640 -26.04 -31.19 -12.49
C GLY A 640 -25.75 -32.64 -12.87
N TYR A 641 -24.80 -33.31 -12.21
CA TYR A 641 -24.56 -34.75 -12.35
C TYR A 641 -24.83 -35.51 -11.05
N GLU A 642 -25.81 -36.36 -11.02
CA GLU A 642 -26.12 -37.24 -9.89
C GLU A 642 -25.09 -38.38 -9.73
N ASN A 643 -24.51 -38.85 -10.85
CA ASN A 643 -23.55 -39.94 -10.87
C ASN A 643 -22.11 -39.42 -11.10
N VAL A 644 -21.28 -39.52 -10.06
CA VAL A 644 -19.90 -39.04 -10.07
C VAL A 644 -19.00 -39.82 -11.03
N GLU A 645 -19.21 -41.11 -11.23
CA GLU A 645 -18.41 -41.91 -12.16
C GLU A 645 -18.70 -41.49 -13.62
N HIS A 646 -19.96 -41.20 -13.92
CA HIS A 646 -20.36 -40.65 -15.20
C HIS A 646 -19.75 -39.27 -15.45
N PHE A 647 -19.78 -38.40 -14.44
CA PHE A 647 -19.11 -37.10 -14.50
C PHE A 647 -17.60 -37.24 -14.73
N ASN A 648 -16.89 -38.09 -13.99
CA ASN A 648 -15.45 -38.31 -14.14
C ASN A 648 -15.05 -38.75 -15.55
N ARG A 649 -15.86 -39.65 -16.15
CA ARG A 649 -15.65 -40.11 -17.53
C ARG A 649 -15.84 -38.99 -18.54
N LEU A 650 -16.88 -38.16 -18.38
CA LEU A 650 -17.14 -37.04 -19.27
C LEU A 650 -16.09 -35.94 -19.14
N PHE A 651 -15.67 -35.66 -17.93
CA PHE A 651 -14.62 -34.66 -17.65
C PHE A 651 -13.28 -35.09 -18.26
N LYS A 652 -12.90 -36.38 -18.09
CA LYS A 652 -11.70 -36.92 -18.71
C LYS A 652 -11.77 -36.88 -20.23
N LYS A 653 -12.97 -37.12 -20.83
CA LYS A 653 -13.19 -37.00 -22.28
C LYS A 653 -13.05 -35.55 -22.76
N ALA A 654 -13.44 -34.57 -21.97
CA ALA A 654 -13.40 -33.14 -22.32
C ALA A 654 -12.00 -32.51 -22.18
N TYR A 655 -11.21 -32.97 -21.21
CA TYR A 655 -9.95 -32.33 -20.84
C TYR A 655 -8.72 -33.28 -20.79
N ASP A 656 -8.86 -34.52 -21.25
CA ASP A 656 -7.84 -35.60 -21.28
C ASP A 656 -7.24 -35.96 -19.91
N MET A 657 -7.84 -35.49 -18.82
CA MET A 657 -7.42 -35.81 -17.46
C MET A 657 -8.62 -35.89 -16.49
N THR A 658 -8.44 -36.65 -15.41
CA THR A 658 -9.48 -36.75 -14.38
C THR A 658 -9.61 -35.44 -13.60
N PRO A 659 -10.78 -35.16 -12.96
CA PRO A 659 -10.96 -33.96 -12.14
C PRO A 659 -9.89 -33.81 -11.05
N VAL A 660 -9.46 -34.91 -10.42
CA VAL A 660 -8.42 -34.89 -9.39
C VAL A 660 -7.05 -34.53 -9.98
N GLN A 661 -6.71 -35.06 -11.15
CA GLN A 661 -5.47 -34.72 -11.84
C GLN A 661 -5.46 -33.26 -12.29
N TYR A 662 -6.61 -32.77 -12.81
CA TYR A 662 -6.76 -31.38 -13.21
C TYR A 662 -6.55 -30.42 -12.04
N ARG A 663 -7.14 -30.70 -10.87
CA ARG A 663 -6.96 -29.89 -9.66
C ARG A 663 -5.52 -29.83 -9.22
N LYS A 664 -4.79 -30.97 -9.21
CA LYS A 664 -3.38 -30.99 -8.82
C LYS A 664 -2.51 -30.14 -9.75
N GLN A 665 -2.71 -30.26 -11.05
CA GLN A 665 -1.97 -29.48 -12.04
C GLN A 665 -2.29 -27.96 -12.01
N SER A 666 -3.49 -27.59 -11.56
CA SER A 666 -3.88 -26.17 -11.44
C SER A 666 -3.44 -25.54 -10.11
N ALA A 667 -2.92 -26.33 -9.17
CA ALA A 667 -2.41 -25.89 -7.87
C ALA A 667 -0.86 -25.75 -7.84
N GLU A 668 -0.18 -26.28 -8.88
CA GLU A 668 1.24 -26.02 -9.22
C GLU A 668 1.33 -24.80 -10.16
#